data_f3b09ceb40b770f70c887462e77fa359
#
_entry.id   f3b09ceb40b770f70c887462e77fa359
#
_cell.length_a   1.000
_cell.length_b   1.000
_cell.length_c   1.000
_cell.angle_alpha   90.00
_cell.angle_beta   90.00
_cell.angle_gamma   90.00
#
_symmetry.space_group_name_H-M   'P 1'
#
loop_
_entity.id
_entity.type
_entity.pdbx_description
1 polymer ?
#
loop_
_entity_poly.entity_id
_entity_poly.type
_entity_poly.pdbx_seq_one_letter_code
_entity_poly.pdbx_strand_id
1 'polypeptide(L)'
;MSVATIGALLIGFLPGAETQYPEAVFVMLFFQVGELFEGYAEGKSRDSIAHLMDIRPDIAHVEEKTTDYTDETDFSFESNVQSKSVKSVQSVVEIKDLSPDSVPVGSVIVVKPGEKVPLDGVVIEGTSALNTVALTGESLPRDVNVGDEVISGCVNLSGVLRVRTTKAFGESTVSKIISLVEHAGERKSQSETFITRFARIYTPIVVFAALALAVIPTLFGGNFATWLYRALMFLVVSCPCALVISVPLTFFGGIGGASRKGILVKGANYMDVLAKVDTVVFDKTGTLTHGQFAVEAVHDPSSDCSRSEDTPEADQTTPYPSYSGGEDTLRGNLTPHSSLHTPREKELLHLAAHVEHFSTHPIGAALRDAFPDEATDGCTVSDVEEIAGHGIRAKVKMFNGQCSMVNVGNTKMMDAIGAKWHDCHHVGTIIHVAIDGEYAGHIVINDQIKSDSAEAIAALKFLGVSRTVMLTGDRKEVADHVATTLGLSEYHAELLPADKVKFIDDLQIYDLRLNTLEADSVRSQIVNRKSVNRKSSVAFVGDGINDAPVLARADVGIAMGGLGSDAAIEAADVVLMDDKPSKIALAIRIARRTLSIARQNVAFAIGVKVAVLILAAVGIATMWLAVFADVGVTVLAVLNAMRALRA
;
A
#
# COMPACT_ATOMS: atom_id res chain seq x y z
N MET A 1 22.33 -28.48 -22.83
CA MET A 1 23.12 -29.46 -22.03
C MET A 1 23.05 -30.86 -22.62
N SER A 2 21.90 -31.51 -22.77
CA SER A 2 21.78 -32.89 -23.29
C SER A 2 22.52 -33.13 -24.62
N VAL A 3 22.40 -32.21 -25.59
CA VAL A 3 23.11 -32.31 -26.89
C VAL A 3 24.63 -32.28 -26.69
N ALA A 4 25.13 -31.46 -25.80
CA ALA A 4 26.56 -31.34 -25.50
C ALA A 4 27.11 -32.59 -24.78
N THR A 5 26.34 -33.13 -23.83
CA THR A 5 26.66 -34.38 -23.13
C THR A 5 26.72 -35.57 -24.10
N ILE A 6 25.67 -35.72 -24.93
CA ILE A 6 25.63 -36.74 -25.99
C ILE A 6 26.80 -36.53 -26.97
N GLY A 7 27.05 -35.30 -27.40
CA GLY A 7 28.18 -34.96 -28.26
C GLY A 7 29.51 -35.34 -27.67
N ALA A 8 29.76 -35.04 -26.37
CA ALA A 8 31.00 -35.39 -25.67
C ALA A 8 31.19 -36.93 -25.56
N LEU A 9 30.08 -37.68 -25.35
CA LEU A 9 30.09 -39.15 -25.36
C LEU A 9 30.42 -39.71 -26.74
N LEU A 10 29.84 -39.12 -27.80
CA LEU A 10 30.01 -39.61 -29.20
C LEU A 10 31.38 -39.24 -29.80
N ILE A 11 32.04 -38.17 -29.35
CA ILE A 11 33.35 -37.76 -29.85
C ILE A 11 34.37 -38.89 -29.70
N GLY A 12 34.33 -39.67 -28.60
CA GLY A 12 35.24 -40.81 -28.39
C GLY A 12 35.14 -41.93 -29.41
N PHE A 13 34.10 -41.95 -30.25
CA PHE A 13 33.97 -42.91 -31.37
C PHE A 13 34.55 -42.39 -32.69
N LEU A 14 35.01 -41.15 -32.76
CA LEU A 14 35.64 -40.61 -33.95
C LEU A 14 37.10 -41.03 -34.05
N PRO A 15 37.60 -41.42 -35.24
CA PRO A 15 39.03 -41.78 -35.42
C PRO A 15 39.97 -40.64 -35.07
N GLY A 16 40.89 -40.88 -34.12
CA GLY A 16 41.89 -39.90 -33.69
C GLY A 16 41.39 -38.90 -32.65
N ALA A 17 40.21 -39.07 -32.08
CA ALA A 17 39.72 -38.25 -30.98
C ALA A 17 40.00 -38.91 -29.60
N GLU A 18 40.39 -38.13 -28.62
CA GLU A 18 40.46 -38.57 -27.21
C GLU A 18 39.05 -38.73 -26.60
N THR A 19 38.89 -39.71 -25.73
CA THR A 19 37.62 -39.94 -25.04
C THR A 19 37.35 -38.85 -24.01
N GLN A 20 36.15 -38.22 -24.05
CA GLN A 20 35.73 -37.12 -23.17
C GLN A 20 34.66 -37.59 -22.15
N TYR A 21 34.76 -38.87 -21.71
CA TYR A 21 33.77 -39.43 -20.76
C TYR A 21 33.74 -38.72 -19.41
N PRO A 22 34.92 -38.35 -18.80
CA PRO A 22 34.92 -37.61 -17.55
C PRO A 22 34.20 -36.26 -17.69
N GLU A 23 34.47 -35.53 -18.77
CA GLU A 23 33.82 -34.23 -19.05
C GLU A 23 32.30 -34.36 -19.18
N ALA A 24 31.80 -35.39 -19.88
CA ALA A 24 30.35 -35.64 -20.01
C ALA A 24 29.71 -35.89 -18.65
N VAL A 25 30.33 -36.67 -17.77
CA VAL A 25 29.81 -36.94 -16.42
C VAL A 25 29.79 -35.67 -15.58
N PHE A 26 30.85 -34.88 -15.63
CA PHE A 26 30.95 -33.65 -14.86
C PHE A 26 29.97 -32.56 -15.35
N VAL A 27 29.77 -32.42 -16.66
CA VAL A 27 28.73 -31.54 -17.22
C VAL A 27 27.38 -31.86 -16.62
N MET A 28 27.01 -33.17 -16.56
CA MET A 28 25.73 -33.59 -15.98
C MET A 28 25.67 -33.37 -14.47
N LEU A 29 26.76 -33.66 -13.75
CA LEU A 29 26.83 -33.46 -12.31
C LEU A 29 26.65 -31.98 -11.92
N PHE A 30 27.42 -31.08 -12.55
CA PHE A 30 27.30 -29.65 -12.29
C PHE A 30 25.96 -29.07 -12.75
N PHE A 31 25.37 -29.61 -13.82
CA PHE A 31 24.03 -29.24 -14.24
C PHE A 31 23.00 -29.60 -13.17
N GLN A 32 23.04 -30.82 -12.63
CA GLN A 32 22.14 -31.26 -11.55
C GLN A 32 22.35 -30.43 -10.27
N VAL A 33 23.59 -30.09 -9.93
CA VAL A 33 23.87 -29.18 -8.82
C VAL A 33 23.27 -27.80 -9.08
N GLY A 34 23.39 -27.28 -10.31
CA GLY A 34 22.75 -26.03 -10.71
C GLY A 34 21.23 -26.06 -10.56
N GLU A 35 20.58 -27.11 -11.06
CA GLU A 35 19.11 -27.30 -10.93
C GLU A 35 18.69 -27.44 -9.44
N LEU A 36 19.49 -28.11 -8.60
CA LEU A 36 19.23 -28.21 -7.18
C LEU A 36 19.24 -26.84 -6.51
N PHE A 37 20.23 -26.01 -6.81
CA PHE A 37 20.31 -24.63 -6.31
C PHE A 37 19.19 -23.74 -6.85
N GLU A 38 18.79 -23.92 -8.10
CA GLU A 38 17.65 -23.25 -8.71
C GLU A 38 16.36 -23.58 -7.98
N GLY A 39 16.05 -24.87 -7.82
CA GLY A 39 14.87 -25.34 -7.09
C GLY A 39 14.85 -24.88 -5.62
N TYR A 40 16.01 -24.89 -4.95
CA TYR A 40 16.13 -24.38 -3.59
C TYR A 40 15.87 -22.86 -3.51
N ALA A 41 16.40 -22.07 -4.44
CA ALA A 41 16.24 -20.63 -4.45
C ALA A 41 14.80 -20.22 -4.84
N GLU A 42 14.19 -20.93 -5.79
CA GLU A 42 12.78 -20.75 -6.17
C GLU A 42 11.87 -21.14 -5.01
N GLY A 43 12.11 -22.29 -4.35
CA GLY A 43 11.38 -22.71 -3.16
C GLY A 43 11.47 -21.65 -2.05
N LYS A 44 12.68 -21.17 -1.72
CA LYS A 44 12.87 -20.15 -0.68
C LYS A 44 12.23 -18.80 -1.02
N SER A 45 12.16 -18.43 -2.29
CA SER A 45 11.43 -17.23 -2.74
C SER A 45 9.93 -17.42 -2.61
N ARG A 46 9.41 -18.60 -2.97
CA ARG A 46 8.00 -18.97 -2.77
C ARG A 46 7.66 -19.11 -1.29
N ASP A 47 8.53 -19.69 -0.45
CA ASP A 47 8.35 -19.77 0.99
C ASP A 47 8.27 -18.38 1.65
N SER A 48 9.01 -17.40 1.13
CA SER A 48 8.91 -16.02 1.60
C SER A 48 7.58 -15.36 1.27
N ILE A 49 6.95 -15.79 0.18
CA ILE A 49 5.56 -15.44 -0.19
C ILE A 49 4.59 -16.30 0.62
N ALA A 50 4.89 -17.58 0.82
CA ALA A 50 4.08 -18.51 1.62
C ALA A 50 4.04 -18.14 3.11
N HIS A 51 5.06 -17.47 3.67
CA HIS A 51 4.97 -16.84 5.00
C HIS A 51 3.90 -15.75 5.09
N LEU A 52 3.51 -15.13 3.96
CA LEU A 52 2.32 -14.29 3.88
C LEU A 52 1.04 -15.15 3.85
N MET A 53 1.11 -16.38 3.34
CA MET A 53 0.00 -17.35 3.43
C MET A 53 -0.20 -17.91 4.85
N ASP A 54 0.79 -17.79 5.73
CA ASP A 54 0.64 -18.09 7.16
C ASP A 54 -0.32 -17.14 7.89
N ILE A 55 -0.79 -16.09 7.19
CA ILE A 55 -1.89 -15.23 7.67
C ILE A 55 -3.24 -15.95 7.61
N ARG A 56 -3.39 -16.98 6.75
CA ARG A 56 -4.66 -17.70 6.59
C ARG A 56 -5.07 -18.38 7.91
N PRO A 57 -6.28 -18.12 8.41
CA PRO A 57 -6.83 -18.83 9.55
C PRO A 57 -7.30 -20.22 9.12
N ASP A 58 -7.06 -21.22 9.96
CA ASP A 58 -7.43 -22.61 9.65
C ASP A 58 -8.84 -22.96 10.15
N ILE A 59 -9.31 -22.35 11.25
CA ILE A 59 -10.54 -22.67 11.95
C ILE A 59 -11.28 -21.39 12.36
N ALA A 60 -12.60 -21.41 12.29
CA ALA A 60 -13.50 -20.40 12.83
C ALA A 60 -14.41 -21.04 13.91
N HIS A 61 -14.41 -20.47 15.11
CA HIS A 61 -15.28 -20.86 16.21
C HIS A 61 -16.61 -20.13 16.08
N VAL A 62 -17.64 -20.78 15.54
CA VAL A 62 -18.96 -20.17 15.23
C VAL A 62 -19.96 -20.50 16.32
N GLU A 63 -20.70 -19.49 16.78
CA GLU A 63 -21.80 -19.68 17.72
C GLU A 63 -23.07 -20.13 16.97
N GLU A 64 -23.55 -21.33 17.28
CA GLU A 64 -24.89 -21.80 16.88
C GLU A 64 -25.85 -21.65 18.06
N LYS A 65 -26.98 -20.98 17.84
CA LYS A 65 -28.10 -20.95 18.79
C LYS A 65 -28.95 -22.17 18.55
N THR A 66 -28.77 -23.20 19.36
CA THR A 66 -29.65 -24.37 19.36
C THR A 66 -30.88 -24.04 20.21
N THR A 67 -32.05 -23.97 19.58
CA THR A 67 -33.32 -24.04 20.29
C THR A 67 -33.67 -25.50 20.45
N ASP A 68 -33.33 -26.06 21.61
CA ASP A 68 -33.76 -27.41 21.98
C ASP A 68 -35.27 -27.38 22.28
N TYR A 69 -36.05 -27.86 21.32
CA TYR A 69 -37.41 -28.33 21.59
C TYR A 69 -37.28 -29.76 22.18
N THR A 70 -37.19 -29.88 23.48
CA THR A 70 -37.45 -31.15 24.13
C THR A 70 -38.94 -31.37 24.11
N ASP A 71 -39.41 -32.16 23.15
CA ASP A 71 -40.72 -32.78 23.14
C ASP A 71 -40.72 -33.92 24.18
N GLU A 72 -40.96 -33.61 25.44
CA GLU A 72 -41.40 -34.60 26.41
C GLU A 72 -42.92 -34.74 26.33
N THR A 73 -43.36 -35.66 25.46
CA THR A 73 -44.69 -36.25 25.55
C THR A 73 -44.69 -37.26 26.70
N ASP A 74 -45.02 -36.78 27.90
CA ASP A 74 -45.52 -37.67 28.98
C ASP A 74 -46.97 -37.34 29.26
N PHE A 75 -47.84 -38.27 28.83
CA PHE A 75 -49.24 -38.32 29.13
C PHE A 75 -49.42 -38.81 30.59
N SER A 76 -49.90 -37.95 31.48
CA SER A 76 -50.65 -38.34 32.64
C SER A 76 -51.65 -37.30 33.04
N PHE A 77 -52.87 -37.75 33.07
CA PHE A 77 -54.11 -37.12 33.47
C PHE A 77 -54.05 -36.71 34.95
N GLU A 78 -54.40 -35.50 35.33
CA GLU A 78 -55.43 -35.10 36.31
C GLU A 78 -55.25 -33.68 36.84
N SER A 79 -56.36 -32.96 36.69
CA SER A 79 -56.95 -31.90 37.54
C SER A 79 -56.17 -30.70 38.06
N ASN A 80 -56.68 -29.52 37.62
CA ASN A 80 -56.85 -28.26 38.36
C ASN A 80 -55.66 -27.70 39.16
N VAL A 81 -55.06 -26.61 38.67
CA VAL A 81 -55.04 -25.29 39.33
C VAL A 81 -54.18 -24.35 38.46
N GLN A 82 -54.68 -23.14 38.21
CA GLN A 82 -53.97 -22.07 37.51
C GLN A 82 -52.69 -21.64 38.21
N SER A 83 -51.56 -21.81 37.54
CA SER A 83 -50.41 -20.94 37.73
C SER A 83 -49.65 -20.85 36.40
N LYS A 84 -49.65 -19.65 35.78
CA LYS A 84 -48.81 -19.32 34.64
C LYS A 84 -47.36 -19.32 35.07
N SER A 85 -46.66 -20.46 34.89
CA SER A 85 -45.19 -20.46 34.96
C SER A 85 -44.64 -19.94 33.59
N VAL A 86 -43.96 -18.81 33.63
CA VAL A 86 -43.16 -18.31 32.52
C VAL A 86 -42.00 -19.27 32.38
N LYS A 87 -42.01 -20.14 31.36
CA LYS A 87 -40.85 -20.94 30.98
C LYS A 87 -39.77 -20.01 30.44
N SER A 88 -38.70 -19.87 31.19
CA SER A 88 -37.45 -19.27 30.68
C SER A 88 -36.85 -20.24 29.68
N VAL A 89 -36.87 -19.86 28.42
CA VAL A 89 -36.10 -20.54 27.35
C VAL A 89 -34.64 -20.19 27.54
N GLN A 90 -33.84 -21.09 28.12
CA GLN A 90 -32.42 -21.03 28.11
C GLN A 90 -31.95 -21.42 26.68
N SER A 91 -31.57 -20.46 25.86
CA SER A 91 -30.84 -20.75 24.63
C SER A 91 -29.43 -21.19 24.99
N VAL A 92 -29.12 -22.45 24.78
CA VAL A 92 -27.74 -22.96 24.87
C VAL A 92 -27.00 -22.47 23.62
N VAL A 93 -25.95 -21.70 23.83
CA VAL A 93 -25.02 -21.29 22.76
C VAL A 93 -23.95 -22.37 22.67
N GLU A 94 -23.93 -23.11 21.58
CA GLU A 94 -22.90 -24.09 21.28
C GLU A 94 -21.88 -23.48 20.32
N ILE A 95 -20.57 -23.67 20.61
CA ILE A 95 -19.47 -23.23 19.74
C ILE A 95 -19.08 -24.41 18.86
N LYS A 96 -19.14 -24.20 17.55
CA LYS A 96 -18.81 -25.19 16.54
C LYS A 96 -17.61 -24.76 15.72
N ASP A 97 -16.66 -25.66 15.56
CA ASP A 97 -15.47 -25.43 14.76
C ASP A 97 -15.80 -25.68 13.27
N LEU A 98 -15.71 -24.63 12.47
CA LEU A 98 -15.95 -24.70 11.03
C LEU A 98 -14.72 -24.19 10.26
N SER A 99 -14.59 -24.64 9.00
CA SER A 99 -13.67 -24.00 8.08
C SER A 99 -14.16 -22.58 7.76
N PRO A 100 -13.29 -21.56 7.74
CA PRO A 100 -13.68 -20.19 7.40
C PRO A 100 -14.44 -20.08 6.09
N ASP A 101 -14.15 -20.95 5.10
CA ASP A 101 -14.84 -21.00 3.80
C ASP A 101 -16.33 -21.34 3.90
N SER A 102 -16.75 -22.02 5.00
CA SER A 102 -18.12 -22.50 5.21
C SER A 102 -18.95 -21.61 6.14
N VAL A 103 -18.37 -20.53 6.67
CA VAL A 103 -19.05 -19.62 7.61
C VAL A 103 -19.93 -18.62 6.85
N PRO A 104 -21.25 -18.57 7.09
CA PRO A 104 -22.12 -17.59 6.45
C PRO A 104 -21.88 -16.16 6.95
N VAL A 105 -22.15 -15.18 6.11
CA VAL A 105 -22.14 -13.76 6.49
C VAL A 105 -23.23 -13.50 7.54
N GLY A 106 -22.89 -12.72 8.58
CA GLY A 106 -23.76 -12.42 9.70
C GLY A 106 -23.66 -13.39 10.88
N SER A 107 -22.85 -14.48 10.74
CA SER A 107 -22.56 -15.39 11.84
C SER A 107 -21.76 -14.69 12.94
N VAL A 108 -21.91 -15.17 14.18
CA VAL A 108 -21.09 -14.71 15.30
C VAL A 108 -19.94 -15.70 15.49
N ILE A 109 -18.71 -15.20 15.43
CA ILE A 109 -17.50 -15.97 15.67
C ILE A 109 -16.83 -15.52 16.97
N VAL A 110 -16.22 -16.47 17.68
CA VAL A 110 -15.46 -16.22 18.91
C VAL A 110 -13.98 -16.33 18.61
N VAL A 111 -13.22 -15.29 18.94
CA VAL A 111 -11.77 -15.24 18.72
C VAL A 111 -11.08 -15.13 20.08
N LYS A 112 -10.33 -16.17 20.46
CA LYS A 112 -9.61 -16.21 21.74
C LYS A 112 -8.22 -15.55 21.62
N PRO A 113 -7.61 -15.17 22.76
CA PRO A 113 -6.24 -14.70 22.78
C PRO A 113 -5.27 -15.72 22.14
N GLY A 114 -4.39 -15.24 21.26
CA GLY A 114 -3.45 -16.07 20.49
C GLY A 114 -4.01 -16.59 19.18
N GLU A 115 -5.31 -16.48 18.92
CA GLU A 115 -5.94 -16.94 17.68
C GLU A 115 -5.95 -15.84 16.61
N LYS A 116 -5.94 -16.27 15.35
CA LYS A 116 -6.12 -15.38 14.19
C LYS A 116 -7.61 -15.11 14.00
N VAL A 117 -7.96 -13.87 13.70
CA VAL A 117 -9.33 -13.51 13.29
C VAL A 117 -9.66 -14.21 11.97
N PRO A 118 -10.67 -15.11 11.92
CA PRO A 118 -10.89 -15.93 10.74
C PRO A 118 -11.59 -15.21 9.58
N LEU A 119 -12.42 -14.22 9.87
CA LEU A 119 -13.23 -13.48 8.87
C LEU A 119 -13.31 -12.01 9.25
N ASP A 120 -13.49 -11.15 8.24
CA ASP A 120 -13.75 -9.73 8.46
C ASP A 120 -15.11 -9.55 9.16
N GLY A 121 -15.18 -8.63 10.13
CA GLY A 121 -16.40 -8.42 10.89
C GLY A 121 -16.34 -7.22 11.81
N VAL A 122 -17.41 -7.06 12.61
CA VAL A 122 -17.54 -6.02 13.63
C VAL A 122 -17.60 -6.65 15.00
N VAL A 123 -16.85 -6.11 15.96
CA VAL A 123 -16.87 -6.55 17.36
C VAL A 123 -18.23 -6.25 17.99
N ILE A 124 -18.92 -7.29 18.47
CA ILE A 124 -20.21 -7.14 19.18
C ILE A 124 -20.07 -7.27 20.70
N GLU A 125 -19.00 -7.89 21.17
CA GLU A 125 -18.72 -8.04 22.60
C GLU A 125 -17.20 -8.29 22.82
N GLY A 126 -16.66 -7.73 23.89
CA GLY A 126 -15.27 -7.85 24.27
C GLY A 126 -14.43 -6.65 23.87
N THR A 127 -13.25 -6.58 24.47
CA THR A 127 -12.19 -5.60 24.18
C THR A 127 -10.85 -6.32 24.11
N SER A 128 -9.99 -5.97 23.16
CA SER A 128 -8.67 -6.58 23.01
C SER A 128 -7.71 -5.68 22.26
N ALA A 129 -6.46 -6.10 22.17
CA ALA A 129 -5.46 -5.56 21.25
C ALA A 129 -5.20 -6.59 20.14
N LEU A 130 -5.19 -6.12 18.89
CA LEU A 130 -4.91 -6.94 17.70
C LEU A 130 -3.50 -6.68 17.20
N ASN A 131 -2.74 -7.75 16.99
CA ASN A 131 -1.46 -7.67 16.29
C ASN A 131 -1.71 -7.69 14.77
N THR A 132 -1.42 -6.58 14.12
CA THR A 132 -1.60 -6.36 12.68
C THR A 132 -0.30 -6.46 11.88
N VAL A 133 0.83 -6.78 12.53
CA VAL A 133 2.20 -6.80 11.92
C VAL A 133 2.25 -7.57 10.61
N ALA A 134 1.57 -8.71 10.56
CA ALA A 134 1.57 -9.57 9.37
C ALA A 134 0.85 -8.95 8.17
N LEU A 135 -0.10 -8.02 8.40
CA LEU A 135 -0.90 -7.36 7.38
C LEU A 135 -0.35 -5.97 7.05
N THR A 136 -0.18 -5.13 8.06
CA THR A 136 0.20 -3.71 7.88
C THR A 136 1.70 -3.47 8.02
N GLY A 137 2.44 -4.41 8.63
CA GLY A 137 3.85 -4.22 8.99
C GLY A 137 4.06 -3.28 10.18
N GLU A 138 3.01 -2.86 10.88
CA GLU A 138 3.08 -2.02 12.07
C GLU A 138 3.38 -2.85 13.32
N SER A 139 4.38 -2.43 14.11
CA SER A 139 4.80 -3.16 15.32
C SER A 139 3.91 -2.88 16.54
N LEU A 140 3.12 -1.80 16.51
CA LEU A 140 2.22 -1.45 17.59
C LEU A 140 0.89 -2.19 17.43
N PRO A 141 0.41 -2.91 18.45
CA PRO A 141 -0.93 -3.50 18.43
C PRO A 141 -2.02 -2.43 18.35
N ARG A 142 -3.10 -2.74 17.65
CA ARG A 142 -4.29 -1.88 17.55
C ARG A 142 -5.31 -2.31 18.60
N ASP A 143 -5.71 -1.39 19.47
CA ASP A 143 -6.79 -1.63 20.42
C ASP A 143 -8.15 -1.65 19.69
N VAL A 144 -9.02 -2.59 20.09
CA VAL A 144 -10.36 -2.76 19.53
C VAL A 144 -11.40 -2.89 20.63
N ASN A 145 -12.54 -2.21 20.41
CA ASN A 145 -13.68 -2.13 21.30
C ASN A 145 -14.95 -2.59 20.57
N VAL A 146 -16.05 -2.67 21.30
CA VAL A 146 -17.37 -2.98 20.73
C VAL A 146 -17.75 -1.91 19.70
N GLY A 147 -18.11 -2.34 18.49
CA GLY A 147 -18.45 -1.49 17.35
C GLY A 147 -17.30 -1.30 16.35
N ASP A 148 -16.07 -1.65 16.72
CA ASP A 148 -14.92 -1.53 15.82
C ASP A 148 -14.89 -2.66 14.78
N GLU A 149 -14.42 -2.33 13.58
CA GLU A 149 -14.16 -3.31 12.52
C GLU A 149 -12.86 -4.07 12.79
N VAL A 150 -12.93 -5.39 12.63
CA VAL A 150 -11.79 -6.30 12.71
C VAL A 150 -11.58 -7.03 11.38
N ILE A 151 -10.35 -7.30 11.07
CA ILE A 151 -9.90 -7.81 9.78
C ILE A 151 -9.37 -9.21 9.96
N SER A 152 -9.72 -10.09 9.04
CA SER A 152 -9.18 -11.45 8.99
C SER A 152 -7.65 -11.45 8.91
N GLY A 153 -7.01 -12.42 9.58
CA GLY A 153 -5.55 -12.56 9.63
C GLY A 153 -4.82 -11.78 10.73
N CYS A 154 -5.48 -10.84 11.42
CA CYS A 154 -4.93 -10.24 12.64
C CYS A 154 -4.88 -11.27 13.77
N VAL A 155 -3.88 -11.21 14.65
CA VAL A 155 -3.78 -12.07 15.83
C VAL A 155 -4.35 -11.36 17.04
N ASN A 156 -5.32 -11.96 17.70
CA ASN A 156 -5.89 -11.47 18.94
C ASN A 156 -4.90 -11.67 20.09
N LEU A 157 -4.58 -10.61 20.89
CA LEU A 157 -3.53 -10.68 21.90
C LEU A 157 -4.03 -10.89 23.33
N SER A 158 -5.16 -10.28 23.73
CA SER A 158 -5.51 -10.18 25.16
C SER A 158 -6.90 -10.67 25.53
N GLY A 159 -7.96 -10.07 25.01
CA GLY A 159 -9.34 -10.38 25.38
C GLY A 159 -10.00 -11.38 24.43
N VAL A 160 -11.09 -12.03 24.88
CA VAL A 160 -11.95 -12.79 23.97
C VAL A 160 -12.85 -11.82 23.23
N LEU A 161 -12.87 -11.93 21.91
CA LEU A 161 -13.72 -11.12 21.06
C LEU A 161 -14.86 -11.96 20.47
N ARG A 162 -16.07 -11.41 20.50
CA ARG A 162 -17.20 -11.92 19.72
C ARG A 162 -17.40 -10.98 18.54
N VAL A 163 -17.29 -11.53 17.35
CA VAL A 163 -17.28 -10.76 16.11
C VAL A 163 -18.41 -11.23 15.20
N ARG A 164 -19.21 -10.29 14.68
CA ARG A 164 -20.22 -10.59 13.66
C ARG A 164 -19.59 -10.45 12.29
N THR A 165 -19.57 -11.54 11.52
CA THR A 165 -18.96 -11.55 10.18
C THR A 165 -19.71 -10.64 9.21
N THR A 166 -18.96 -9.85 8.44
CA THR A 166 -19.50 -8.90 7.44
C THR A 166 -19.28 -9.38 6.01
N LYS A 167 -18.27 -10.23 5.79
CA LYS A 167 -17.92 -10.75 4.46
C LYS A 167 -17.75 -12.27 4.49
N ALA A 168 -17.99 -12.92 3.34
CA ALA A 168 -17.62 -14.33 3.14
C ALA A 168 -16.10 -14.47 3.05
N PHE A 169 -15.55 -15.68 3.32
CA PHE A 169 -14.09 -15.88 3.32
C PHE A 169 -13.42 -15.53 2.00
N GLY A 170 -14.02 -15.88 0.85
CA GLY A 170 -13.49 -15.52 -0.47
C GLY A 170 -13.41 -14.01 -0.74
N GLU A 171 -14.22 -13.21 -0.03
CA GLU A 171 -14.25 -11.74 -0.10
C GLU A 171 -13.49 -11.10 1.05
N SER A 172 -12.96 -11.89 1.98
CA SER A 172 -12.20 -11.40 3.14
C SER A 172 -10.88 -10.74 2.73
N THR A 173 -10.40 -9.84 3.57
CA THR A 173 -9.15 -9.11 3.34
C THR A 173 -7.96 -10.07 3.16
N VAL A 174 -7.87 -11.11 3.97
CA VAL A 174 -6.81 -12.14 3.83
C VAL A 174 -6.89 -12.86 2.49
N SER A 175 -8.09 -13.29 2.06
CA SER A 175 -8.25 -14.00 0.79
C SER A 175 -7.84 -13.13 -0.40
N LYS A 176 -8.19 -11.84 -0.37
CA LYS A 176 -7.77 -10.87 -1.40
C LYS A 176 -6.26 -10.65 -1.40
N ILE A 177 -5.63 -10.49 -0.24
CA ILE A 177 -4.17 -10.33 -0.13
C ILE A 177 -3.45 -11.55 -0.70
N ILE A 178 -3.86 -12.76 -0.31
CA ILE A 178 -3.29 -14.01 -0.82
C ILE A 178 -3.40 -14.08 -2.34
N SER A 179 -4.60 -13.83 -2.88
CA SER A 179 -4.84 -13.83 -4.33
C SER A 179 -3.98 -12.80 -5.07
N LEU A 180 -3.85 -11.57 -4.53
CA LEU A 180 -3.00 -10.53 -5.11
C LEU A 180 -1.52 -10.95 -5.17
N VAL A 181 -1.03 -11.59 -4.10
CA VAL A 181 0.37 -12.03 -4.01
C VAL A 181 0.61 -13.23 -4.94
N GLU A 182 -0.30 -14.20 -5.02
CA GLU A 182 -0.22 -15.34 -5.93
C GLU A 182 -0.17 -14.90 -7.39
N HIS A 183 -1.04 -13.97 -7.80
CA HIS A 183 -1.10 -13.49 -9.18
C HIS A 183 -0.07 -12.40 -9.52
N ALA A 184 0.61 -11.81 -8.52
CA ALA A 184 1.64 -10.81 -8.75
C ALA A 184 2.80 -11.31 -9.63
N GLY A 185 3.07 -12.64 -9.57
CA GLY A 185 4.09 -13.28 -10.41
C GLY A 185 3.71 -13.45 -11.87
N GLU A 186 2.43 -13.40 -12.23
CA GLU A 186 1.97 -13.62 -13.61
C GLU A 186 2.25 -12.41 -14.53
N ARG A 187 2.31 -11.20 -13.97
CA ARG A 187 2.57 -9.95 -14.70
C ARG A 187 4.07 -9.71 -14.82
N LYS A 188 4.66 -10.18 -15.94
CA LYS A 188 6.09 -10.10 -16.21
C LYS A 188 6.60 -8.67 -16.29
N SER A 189 7.74 -8.39 -15.68
CA SER A 189 8.44 -7.11 -15.78
C SER A 189 8.93 -6.82 -17.21
N GLN A 190 9.24 -5.54 -17.50
CA GLN A 190 9.89 -5.18 -18.76
C GLN A 190 11.25 -5.88 -18.90
N SER A 191 11.97 -6.08 -17.81
CA SER A 191 13.25 -6.78 -17.79
C SER A 191 13.09 -8.26 -18.14
N GLU A 192 12.05 -8.94 -17.65
CA GLU A 192 11.74 -10.34 -18.00
C GLU A 192 11.29 -10.47 -19.47
N THR A 193 10.47 -9.52 -19.94
CA THR A 193 10.05 -9.46 -21.35
C THR A 193 11.25 -9.25 -22.27
N PHE A 194 12.22 -8.41 -21.86
CA PHE A 194 13.47 -8.21 -22.59
C PHE A 194 14.28 -9.51 -22.66
N ILE A 195 14.43 -10.24 -21.56
CA ILE A 195 15.17 -11.52 -21.51
C ILE A 195 14.51 -12.56 -22.43
N THR A 196 13.19 -12.66 -22.40
CA THR A 196 12.44 -13.60 -23.29
C THR A 196 12.66 -13.24 -24.76
N ARG A 197 12.62 -11.96 -25.12
CA ARG A 197 12.87 -11.48 -26.48
C ARG A 197 14.32 -11.69 -26.88
N PHE A 198 15.26 -11.40 -25.97
CA PHE A 198 16.67 -11.64 -26.18
C PHE A 198 16.95 -13.12 -26.44
N ALA A 199 16.43 -14.03 -25.62
CA ALA A 199 16.60 -15.47 -25.78
C ALA A 199 16.08 -15.97 -27.13
N ARG A 200 14.95 -15.45 -27.61
CA ARG A 200 14.38 -15.81 -28.91
C ARG A 200 15.29 -15.48 -30.09
N ILE A 201 16.04 -14.38 -30.02
CA ILE A 201 16.98 -13.95 -31.07
C ILE A 201 18.36 -14.59 -30.87
N TYR A 202 18.82 -14.62 -29.62
CA TYR A 202 20.12 -15.10 -29.24
C TYR A 202 20.33 -16.59 -29.53
N THR A 203 19.33 -17.44 -29.20
CA THR A 203 19.43 -18.89 -29.36
C THR A 203 19.70 -19.33 -30.80
N PRO A 204 18.96 -18.89 -31.83
CA PRO A 204 19.27 -19.22 -33.22
C PRO A 204 20.66 -18.73 -33.64
N ILE A 205 21.06 -17.51 -33.26
CA ILE A 205 22.38 -16.96 -33.62
C ILE A 205 23.50 -17.86 -33.08
N VAL A 206 23.38 -18.27 -31.83
CA VAL A 206 24.35 -19.15 -31.18
C VAL A 206 24.43 -20.51 -31.84
N VAL A 207 23.29 -21.12 -32.20
CA VAL A 207 23.23 -22.42 -32.86
C VAL A 207 23.90 -22.35 -34.26
N PHE A 208 23.59 -21.30 -35.03
CA PHE A 208 24.25 -21.11 -36.34
C PHE A 208 25.74 -20.80 -36.22
N ALA A 209 26.14 -20.04 -35.24
CA ALA A 209 27.57 -19.75 -34.95
C ALA A 209 28.33 -21.02 -34.56
N ALA A 210 27.72 -21.88 -33.73
CA ALA A 210 28.32 -23.16 -33.35
C ALA A 210 28.47 -24.10 -34.57
N LEU A 211 27.43 -24.15 -35.41
CA LEU A 211 27.49 -24.94 -36.66
C LEU A 211 28.57 -24.42 -37.61
N ALA A 212 28.68 -23.09 -37.77
CA ALA A 212 29.73 -22.47 -38.56
C ALA A 212 31.12 -22.78 -38.01
N LEU A 213 31.27 -22.74 -36.66
CA LEU A 213 32.53 -23.07 -35.98
C LEU A 213 32.93 -24.54 -36.17
N ALA A 214 31.98 -25.47 -36.28
CA ALA A 214 32.25 -26.87 -36.55
C ALA A 214 32.63 -27.13 -38.04
N VAL A 215 31.96 -26.45 -38.99
CA VAL A 215 32.05 -26.76 -40.42
C VAL A 215 33.13 -25.94 -41.14
N ILE A 216 33.19 -24.61 -40.93
CA ILE A 216 34.05 -23.72 -41.71
C ILE A 216 35.55 -24.08 -41.56
N PRO A 217 36.10 -24.21 -40.37
CA PRO A 217 37.51 -24.53 -40.22
C PRO A 217 37.88 -25.94 -40.77
N THR A 218 36.91 -26.88 -40.70
CA THR A 218 37.10 -28.22 -41.20
C THR A 218 37.22 -28.22 -42.73
N LEU A 219 36.49 -27.36 -43.44
CA LEU A 219 36.62 -27.18 -44.89
C LEU A 219 37.99 -26.61 -45.32
N PHE A 220 38.71 -25.89 -44.40
CA PHE A 220 40.04 -25.36 -44.62
C PHE A 220 41.14 -26.27 -44.10
N GLY A 221 40.86 -27.57 -43.86
CA GLY A 221 41.88 -28.54 -43.43
C GLY A 221 42.05 -28.71 -41.94
N GLY A 222 41.19 -28.13 -41.11
CA GLY A 222 41.16 -28.34 -39.67
C GLY A 222 40.66 -29.73 -39.29
N ASN A 223 41.12 -30.27 -38.16
CA ASN A 223 40.66 -31.56 -37.63
C ASN A 223 39.19 -31.43 -37.17
N PHE A 224 38.28 -32.20 -37.76
CA PHE A 224 36.83 -32.16 -37.50
C PHE A 224 36.52 -32.42 -36.02
N ALA A 225 37.15 -33.39 -35.37
CA ALA A 225 36.91 -33.74 -33.99
C ALA A 225 37.24 -32.54 -33.03
N THR A 226 38.33 -31.84 -33.30
CA THR A 226 38.74 -30.66 -32.50
C THR A 226 37.75 -29.50 -32.64
N TRP A 227 37.31 -29.22 -33.88
CA TRP A 227 36.36 -28.11 -34.10
C TRP A 227 34.95 -28.46 -33.68
N LEU A 228 34.53 -29.72 -33.79
CA LEU A 228 33.28 -30.20 -33.22
C LEU A 228 33.24 -30.03 -31.68
N TYR A 229 34.33 -30.42 -31.01
CA TYR A 229 34.48 -30.23 -29.56
C TYR A 229 34.35 -28.76 -29.17
N ARG A 230 35.04 -27.86 -29.89
CA ARG A 230 34.93 -26.41 -29.65
C ARG A 230 33.53 -25.89 -29.89
N ALA A 231 32.83 -26.36 -30.90
CA ALA A 231 31.45 -25.99 -31.19
C ALA A 231 30.47 -26.48 -30.10
N LEU A 232 30.68 -27.68 -29.57
CA LEU A 232 29.88 -28.21 -28.45
C LEU A 232 30.14 -27.41 -27.19
N MET A 233 31.40 -27.07 -26.88
CA MET A 233 31.75 -26.17 -25.77
C MET A 233 31.07 -24.81 -25.92
N PHE A 234 31.10 -24.23 -27.11
CA PHE A 234 30.46 -22.95 -27.40
C PHE A 234 28.93 -23.00 -27.12
N LEU A 235 28.28 -24.11 -27.48
CA LEU A 235 26.82 -24.33 -27.20
C LEU A 235 26.57 -24.43 -25.69
N VAL A 236 27.41 -25.15 -24.93
CA VAL A 236 27.24 -25.29 -23.48
C VAL A 236 27.33 -23.94 -22.78
N VAL A 237 28.37 -23.16 -23.07
CA VAL A 237 28.60 -21.83 -22.47
C VAL A 237 27.50 -20.84 -22.82
N SER A 238 26.87 -21.02 -23.99
CA SER A 238 25.90 -20.06 -24.51
C SER A 238 24.52 -20.11 -23.84
N CYS A 239 24.24 -21.07 -22.93
CA CYS A 239 22.95 -21.10 -22.21
C CYS A 239 22.79 -19.85 -21.32
N PRO A 240 21.76 -19.00 -21.46
CA PRO A 240 21.57 -17.84 -20.61
C PRO A 240 20.91 -18.17 -19.27
N CYS A 241 21.23 -19.33 -18.65
CA CYS A 241 20.56 -19.87 -17.46
C CYS A 241 20.56 -18.89 -16.28
N ALA A 242 21.70 -18.28 -15.98
CA ALA A 242 21.82 -17.30 -14.91
C ALA A 242 20.87 -16.09 -15.07
N LEU A 243 20.61 -15.65 -16.31
CA LEU A 243 19.70 -14.52 -16.57
C LEU A 243 18.24 -14.91 -16.38
N VAL A 244 17.88 -16.08 -16.93
CA VAL A 244 16.48 -16.56 -16.94
C VAL A 244 15.99 -16.81 -15.51
N ILE A 245 16.87 -17.22 -14.60
CA ILE A 245 16.56 -17.55 -13.21
C ILE A 245 16.66 -16.32 -12.31
N SER A 246 17.80 -15.62 -12.36
CA SER A 246 18.10 -14.59 -11.35
C SER A 246 17.24 -13.34 -11.46
N VAL A 247 16.72 -13.00 -12.65
CA VAL A 247 15.92 -11.78 -12.83
C VAL A 247 14.51 -11.95 -12.27
N PRO A 248 13.71 -12.97 -12.64
CA PRO A 248 12.44 -13.22 -11.97
C PRO A 248 12.58 -13.35 -10.45
N LEU A 249 13.58 -14.12 -9.99
CA LEU A 249 13.86 -14.28 -8.56
C LEU A 249 14.12 -12.95 -7.84
N THR A 250 14.80 -12.00 -8.50
CA THR A 250 15.05 -10.67 -7.95
C THR A 250 13.74 -9.89 -7.78
N PHE A 251 12.84 -9.93 -8.76
CA PHE A 251 11.54 -9.27 -8.68
C PHE A 251 10.63 -9.92 -7.63
N PHE A 252 10.57 -11.24 -7.58
CA PHE A 252 9.84 -11.95 -6.51
C PHE A 252 10.38 -11.59 -5.13
N GLY A 253 11.72 -11.53 -4.98
CA GLY A 253 12.36 -11.08 -3.76
C GLY A 253 11.97 -9.64 -3.39
N GLY A 254 11.92 -8.74 -4.37
CA GLY A 254 11.52 -7.35 -4.18
C GLY A 254 10.05 -7.19 -3.77
N ILE A 255 9.14 -7.92 -4.43
CA ILE A 255 7.70 -7.95 -4.10
C ILE A 255 7.50 -8.52 -2.69
N GLY A 256 8.14 -9.65 -2.36
CA GLY A 256 8.08 -10.24 -1.02
C GLY A 256 8.68 -9.34 0.07
N GLY A 257 9.76 -8.60 -0.24
CA GLY A 257 10.35 -7.60 0.67
C GLY A 257 9.42 -6.40 0.89
N ALA A 258 8.74 -5.92 -0.15
CA ALA A 258 7.75 -4.85 -0.07
C ALA A 258 6.52 -5.28 0.77
N SER A 259 6.02 -6.48 0.53
CA SER A 259 4.85 -7.01 1.22
C SER A 259 5.09 -7.15 2.73
N ARG A 260 6.28 -7.56 3.18
CA ARG A 260 6.66 -7.58 4.61
C ARG A 260 6.66 -6.19 5.26
N LYS A 261 6.67 -5.13 4.48
CA LYS A 261 6.57 -3.73 4.93
C LYS A 261 5.16 -3.17 4.79
N GLY A 262 4.17 -4.03 4.53
CA GLY A 262 2.79 -3.60 4.30
C GLY A 262 2.56 -2.91 2.95
N ILE A 263 3.39 -3.19 1.94
CA ILE A 263 3.28 -2.63 0.60
C ILE A 263 3.03 -3.78 -0.37
N LEU A 264 1.81 -3.91 -0.87
CA LEU A 264 1.42 -4.93 -1.84
C LEU A 264 1.61 -4.42 -3.27
N VAL A 265 2.41 -5.12 -4.07
CA VAL A 265 2.64 -4.79 -5.48
C VAL A 265 2.05 -5.89 -6.34
N LYS A 266 1.08 -5.56 -7.20
CA LYS A 266 0.31 -6.52 -8.01
C LYS A 266 1.07 -7.14 -9.20
N GLY A 267 2.33 -6.80 -9.39
CA GLY A 267 3.12 -7.38 -10.47
C GLY A 267 4.53 -6.84 -10.59
N ALA A 268 5.41 -7.64 -11.16
CA ALA A 268 6.81 -7.27 -11.39
C ALA A 268 6.96 -6.07 -12.36
N ASN A 269 6.02 -5.90 -13.30
CA ASN A 269 5.97 -4.74 -14.18
C ASN A 269 5.80 -3.42 -13.42
N TYR A 270 5.02 -3.41 -12.34
CA TYR A 270 4.81 -2.21 -11.51
C TYR A 270 6.05 -1.85 -10.69
N MET A 271 6.89 -2.82 -10.31
CA MET A 271 8.20 -2.54 -9.73
C MET A 271 9.12 -1.79 -10.72
N ASP A 272 9.09 -2.14 -12.01
CA ASP A 272 9.83 -1.42 -13.06
C ASP A 272 9.33 0.03 -13.22
N VAL A 273 8.00 0.26 -13.12
CA VAL A 273 7.38 1.59 -13.23
C VAL A 273 7.71 2.41 -11.99
N LEU A 274 7.46 1.88 -10.78
CA LEU A 274 7.79 2.53 -9.50
C LEU A 274 9.25 2.99 -9.42
N ALA A 275 10.19 2.17 -9.90
CA ALA A 275 11.60 2.54 -9.90
C ALA A 275 11.92 3.77 -10.77
N LYS A 276 11.08 4.06 -11.75
CA LYS A 276 11.25 5.15 -12.73
C LYS A 276 10.38 6.36 -12.42
N VAL A 277 9.51 6.28 -11.41
CA VAL A 277 8.64 7.40 -11.01
C VAL A 277 9.47 8.64 -10.72
N ASP A 278 9.09 9.73 -11.37
CA ASP A 278 9.64 11.06 -11.21
C ASP A 278 8.57 12.13 -10.94
N THR A 279 7.29 11.80 -11.16
CA THR A 279 6.15 12.63 -10.81
C THR A 279 5.18 11.83 -9.95
N VAL A 280 4.85 12.36 -8.76
CA VAL A 280 3.85 11.78 -7.86
C VAL A 280 2.71 12.78 -7.71
N VAL A 281 1.51 12.32 -8.05
CA VAL A 281 0.27 13.08 -7.95
C VAL A 281 -0.56 12.50 -6.81
N PHE A 282 -1.00 13.34 -5.90
CA PHE A 282 -1.76 12.97 -4.71
C PHE A 282 -3.20 13.47 -4.81
N ASP A 283 -4.14 12.66 -4.41
CA ASP A 283 -5.39 13.21 -3.91
C ASP A 283 -5.16 13.86 -2.55
N LYS A 284 -5.99 14.83 -2.16
CA LYS A 284 -5.89 15.46 -0.84
C LYS A 284 -6.54 14.59 0.24
N THR A 285 -7.85 14.37 0.11
CA THR A 285 -8.72 13.81 1.15
C THR A 285 -8.49 12.30 1.29
N GLY A 286 -8.33 11.80 2.53
CA GLY A 286 -8.03 10.39 2.77
C GLY A 286 -6.60 9.96 2.39
N THR A 287 -5.84 10.80 1.68
CA THR A 287 -4.48 10.49 1.20
C THR A 287 -3.42 11.29 1.96
N LEU A 288 -3.37 12.61 1.80
CA LEU A 288 -2.47 13.50 2.55
C LEU A 288 -3.09 13.94 3.88
N THR A 289 -4.41 13.83 3.99
CA THR A 289 -5.20 14.13 5.17
C THR A 289 -5.94 12.88 5.63
N HIS A 290 -6.49 12.91 6.83
CA HIS A 290 -7.27 11.79 7.38
C HIS A 290 -8.66 11.61 6.77
N GLY A 291 -9.17 12.61 6.03
CA GLY A 291 -10.56 12.67 5.59
C GLY A 291 -11.55 12.86 6.76
N GLN A 292 -11.02 13.25 7.91
CA GLN A 292 -11.78 13.54 9.12
C GLN A 292 -11.66 15.03 9.42
N PHE A 293 -12.83 15.67 9.55
CA PHE A 293 -12.89 17.07 9.94
C PHE A 293 -12.60 17.22 11.43
N ALA A 294 -11.89 18.27 11.79
CA ALA A 294 -11.66 18.64 13.19
C ALA A 294 -11.77 20.15 13.36
N VAL A 295 -12.15 20.57 14.56
CA VAL A 295 -12.18 21.97 14.95
C VAL A 295 -10.72 22.46 15.07
N GLU A 296 -10.36 23.46 14.25
CA GLU A 296 -9.03 24.08 14.27
C GLU A 296 -9.00 25.32 15.14
N ALA A 297 -10.03 26.16 15.03
CA ALA A 297 -10.15 27.39 15.82
C ALA A 297 -11.60 27.72 16.12
N VAL A 298 -11.82 28.44 17.24
CA VAL A 298 -13.09 29.02 17.63
C VAL A 298 -12.87 30.50 17.89
N HIS A 299 -13.66 31.35 17.27
CA HIS A 299 -13.54 32.79 17.37
C HIS A 299 -14.82 33.43 17.86
N ASP A 300 -14.77 34.23 18.91
CA ASP A 300 -15.86 35.07 19.33
C ASP A 300 -15.81 36.44 18.60
N PRO A 301 -16.89 37.25 18.56
CA PRO A 301 -16.93 38.52 17.83
C PRO A 301 -15.95 39.57 18.36
N SER A 302 -15.37 39.39 19.57
CA SER A 302 -14.40 40.29 20.15
C SER A 302 -12.96 39.86 19.92
N SER A 303 -12.74 38.64 19.46
CA SER A 303 -11.44 38.15 19.03
C SER A 303 -11.06 38.77 17.69
N ASP A 304 -10.07 39.66 17.70
CA ASP A 304 -9.54 40.30 16.51
C ASP A 304 -8.87 39.25 15.64
N CYS A 305 -9.50 38.80 14.57
CA CYS A 305 -8.89 37.86 13.61
C CYS A 305 -7.61 38.42 12.95
N SER A 306 -7.32 39.71 13.15
CA SER A 306 -6.15 40.40 12.59
C SER A 306 -4.85 40.21 13.39
N ARG A 307 -4.87 39.50 14.54
CA ARG A 307 -3.73 39.46 15.49
C ARG A 307 -2.72 38.32 15.29
N SER A 308 -2.73 37.60 14.18
CA SER A 308 -1.74 36.54 13.92
C SER A 308 -0.54 36.96 13.04
N GLU A 309 -0.36 38.25 12.73
CA GLU A 309 0.80 38.72 11.93
C GLU A 309 2.01 39.19 12.77
N ASP A 310 1.94 39.22 14.10
CA ASP A 310 3.10 39.52 14.93
C ASP A 310 3.77 38.23 15.46
N THR A 311 4.39 37.47 14.58
CA THR A 311 5.52 36.62 14.97
C THR A 311 6.75 37.53 15.09
N PRO A 312 7.44 37.58 16.24
CA PRO A 312 8.74 38.24 16.31
C PRO A 312 9.69 37.55 15.35
N GLU A 313 10.37 38.31 14.49
CA GLU A 313 11.51 37.85 13.71
C GLU A 313 12.42 36.98 14.59
N ALA A 314 12.41 35.66 14.35
CA ALA A 314 13.33 34.76 15.00
C ALA A 314 14.72 35.03 14.45
N ASP A 315 15.55 35.60 15.29
CA ASP A 315 16.98 35.78 15.12
C ASP A 315 17.64 34.46 14.66
N GLN A 316 18.16 34.47 13.44
CA GLN A 316 18.83 33.35 12.77
C GLN A 316 20.22 33.14 13.35
N THR A 317 20.36 32.76 14.63
CA THR A 317 21.64 32.24 15.14
C THR A 317 21.45 31.41 16.41
N THR A 318 21.11 30.12 16.26
CA THR A 318 21.58 29.10 17.21
C THR A 318 21.50 27.69 16.60
N PRO A 319 22.54 26.84 16.75
CA PRO A 319 22.57 25.49 16.19
C PRO A 319 21.75 24.53 17.06
N TYR A 320 21.16 23.53 16.42
CA TYR A 320 20.45 22.41 17.03
C TYR A 320 21.19 21.79 18.23
N PRO A 321 20.53 21.54 19.36
CA PRO A 321 21.10 20.72 20.42
C PRO A 321 20.91 19.23 20.09
N SER A 322 22.02 18.50 20.15
CA SER A 322 22.11 17.05 20.10
C SER A 322 21.38 16.41 21.29
N TYR A 323 20.45 15.49 21.00
CA TYR A 323 19.80 14.66 22.01
C TYR A 323 20.72 13.52 22.44
N SER A 324 21.17 13.54 23.68
CA SER A 324 21.68 12.40 24.45
C SER A 324 20.59 11.92 25.40
N GLY A 325 20.43 10.60 25.49
CA GLY A 325 19.33 9.85 26.10
C GLY A 325 18.98 10.19 27.54
N GLY A 326 17.77 9.86 27.88
CA GLY A 326 17.17 9.81 29.20
C GLY A 326 15.77 9.27 29.12
N GLU A 327 15.60 7.98 29.49
CA GLU A 327 14.31 7.37 29.81
C GLU A 327 13.73 8.14 31.02
N ASP A 328 12.47 8.62 30.87
CA ASP A 328 11.50 8.49 31.95
C ASP A 328 10.08 8.86 31.49
N THR A 329 9.22 7.90 31.70
CA THR A 329 7.76 7.89 31.89
C THR A 329 7.06 9.24 32.01
N LEU A 330 6.11 9.51 31.12
CA LEU A 330 4.76 9.99 31.45
C LEU A 330 3.85 9.87 30.22
N ARG A 331 2.98 8.85 30.26
CA ARG A 331 1.79 8.77 29.38
C ARG A 331 0.88 9.94 29.74
N GLY A 332 0.75 10.87 28.82
CA GLY A 332 -0.30 11.86 28.80
C GLY A 332 -0.87 11.88 27.39
N ASN A 333 -2.11 11.42 27.23
CA ASN A 333 -2.90 11.64 26.03
C ASN A 333 -2.97 13.15 25.76
N LEU A 334 -2.12 13.63 24.85
CA LEU A 334 -2.24 14.98 24.31
C LEU A 334 -3.31 14.92 23.21
N THR A 335 -4.57 15.12 23.60
CA THR A 335 -5.60 15.55 22.68
C THR A 335 -5.25 16.95 22.16
N PRO A 336 -5.47 17.28 20.87
CA PRO A 336 -5.11 18.58 20.28
C PRO A 336 -5.90 19.79 20.82
N HIS A 337 -6.74 19.61 21.85
CA HIS A 337 -7.73 20.60 22.31
C HIS A 337 -7.26 21.55 23.42
N SER A 338 -5.95 21.65 23.70
CA SER A 338 -5.47 22.52 24.79
C SER A 338 -5.39 24.02 24.45
N SER A 339 -5.87 24.48 23.27
CA SER A 339 -5.72 25.88 22.82
C SER A 339 -6.98 26.75 22.87
N LEU A 340 -8.11 26.25 23.40
CA LEU A 340 -9.28 27.09 23.66
C LEU A 340 -9.04 27.91 24.91
N HIS A 341 -8.75 29.20 24.78
CA HIS A 341 -8.25 30.03 25.86
C HIS A 341 -9.34 30.80 26.63
N THR A 342 -10.48 31.09 25.98
CA THR A 342 -11.53 31.90 26.62
C THR A 342 -12.74 31.08 27.04
N PRO A 343 -13.42 31.42 28.14
CA PRO A 343 -14.68 30.78 28.54
C PRO A 343 -15.77 30.88 27.48
N ARG A 344 -15.77 31.95 26.69
CA ARG A 344 -16.75 32.24 25.66
C ARG A 344 -16.58 31.36 24.40
N GLU A 345 -15.35 31.09 24.02
CA GLU A 345 -15.02 30.14 22.94
C GLU A 345 -15.47 28.72 23.29
N LYS A 346 -15.29 28.30 24.55
CA LYS A 346 -15.79 27.02 25.07
C LYS A 346 -17.30 26.94 25.05
N GLU A 347 -18.00 28.02 25.45
CA GLU A 347 -19.46 28.08 25.41
C GLU A 347 -19.99 28.02 23.97
N LEU A 348 -19.30 28.68 23.02
CA LEU A 348 -19.66 28.66 21.60
C LEU A 348 -19.57 27.25 21.03
N LEU A 349 -18.43 26.54 21.27
CA LEU A 349 -18.23 25.17 20.84
C LEU A 349 -19.25 24.22 21.49
N HIS A 350 -19.50 24.37 22.78
CA HIS A 350 -20.47 23.62 23.55
C HIS A 350 -21.88 23.70 22.94
N LEU A 351 -22.38 24.92 22.69
CA LEU A 351 -23.71 25.11 22.09
C LEU A 351 -23.77 24.58 20.66
N ALA A 352 -22.72 24.76 19.86
CA ALA A 352 -22.68 24.24 18.50
C ALA A 352 -22.69 22.72 18.46
N ALA A 353 -21.93 22.04 19.36
CA ALA A 353 -21.92 20.59 19.47
C ALA A 353 -23.31 20.03 19.80
N HIS A 354 -24.03 20.63 20.75
CA HIS A 354 -25.39 20.23 21.10
C HIS A 354 -26.38 20.34 19.94
N VAL A 355 -26.31 21.43 19.19
CA VAL A 355 -27.23 21.65 18.04
C VAL A 355 -26.92 20.68 16.90
N GLU A 356 -25.64 20.47 16.61
CA GLU A 356 -25.16 19.58 15.53
C GLU A 356 -25.22 18.09 15.91
N HIS A 357 -25.60 17.76 17.16
CA HIS A 357 -25.83 16.36 17.57
C HIS A 357 -26.88 15.66 16.67
N PHE A 358 -27.84 16.40 16.21
CA PHE A 358 -28.94 15.88 15.36
C PHE A 358 -28.60 15.86 13.87
N SER A 359 -27.44 16.40 13.47
CA SER A 359 -26.99 16.40 12.09
C SER A 359 -26.23 15.11 11.75
N THR A 360 -26.51 14.57 10.58
CA THR A 360 -25.75 13.46 9.98
C THR A 360 -24.54 13.95 9.19
N HIS A 361 -24.31 15.25 9.12
CA HIS A 361 -23.21 15.84 8.38
C HIS A 361 -21.87 15.57 9.08
N PRO A 362 -20.76 15.30 8.33
CA PRO A 362 -19.42 15.07 8.93
C PRO A 362 -18.91 16.20 9.82
N ILE A 363 -19.36 17.42 9.56
CA ILE A 363 -19.09 18.62 10.38
C ILE A 363 -19.65 18.47 11.80
N GLY A 364 -20.86 17.91 11.93
CA GLY A 364 -21.47 17.65 13.24
C GLY A 364 -20.66 16.64 14.07
N ALA A 365 -20.07 15.62 13.41
CA ALA A 365 -19.15 14.69 14.08
C ALA A 365 -17.92 15.42 14.63
N ALA A 366 -17.30 16.31 13.84
CA ALA A 366 -16.13 17.08 14.26
C ALA A 366 -16.39 17.98 15.49
N LEU A 367 -17.59 18.58 15.57
CA LEU A 367 -17.98 19.41 16.71
C LEU A 367 -18.21 18.57 17.97
N ARG A 368 -18.85 17.38 17.84
CA ARG A 368 -19.04 16.45 18.97
C ARG A 368 -17.70 15.90 19.48
N ASP A 369 -16.80 15.54 18.60
CA ASP A 369 -15.46 15.03 18.96
C ASP A 369 -14.64 16.11 19.68
N ALA A 370 -14.87 17.38 19.32
CA ALA A 370 -14.22 18.51 19.97
C ALA A 370 -14.82 18.84 21.35
N PHE A 371 -16.05 18.42 21.64
CA PHE A 371 -16.73 18.59 22.93
C PHE A 371 -17.37 17.29 23.43
N PRO A 372 -16.60 16.31 23.90
CA PRO A 372 -17.10 14.98 24.28
C PRO A 372 -17.98 14.97 25.55
N ASP A 373 -17.95 16.04 26.36
CA ASP A 373 -18.76 16.16 27.59
C ASP A 373 -20.23 16.48 27.32
N GLU A 374 -20.64 16.71 26.06
CA GLU A 374 -22.00 17.03 25.63
C GLU A 374 -23.05 16.07 26.21
N ALA A 375 -22.77 14.78 26.20
CA ALA A 375 -23.72 13.76 26.65
C ALA A 375 -23.98 13.77 28.17
N THR A 376 -23.15 14.44 28.96
CA THR A 376 -23.14 14.35 30.44
C THR A 376 -23.37 15.68 31.14
N ASP A 377 -23.40 16.81 30.42
CA ASP A 377 -23.49 18.15 30.98
C ASP A 377 -24.90 18.58 31.46
N GLY A 378 -25.92 17.75 31.18
CA GLY A 378 -27.30 17.97 31.61
C GLY A 378 -28.07 19.02 30.80
N CYS A 379 -27.53 19.47 29.67
CA CYS A 379 -28.25 20.30 28.71
C CYS A 379 -29.34 19.50 27.97
N THR A 380 -30.39 20.16 27.54
CA THR A 380 -31.47 19.53 26.74
C THR A 380 -31.74 20.35 25.50
N VAL A 381 -31.88 19.67 24.35
CA VAL A 381 -32.14 20.30 23.06
C VAL A 381 -33.59 19.98 22.63
N SER A 382 -34.30 20.99 22.16
CA SER A 382 -35.67 20.89 21.66
C SER A 382 -35.86 21.77 20.42
N ASP A 383 -36.99 21.61 19.73
CA ASP A 383 -37.36 22.42 18.56
C ASP A 383 -36.26 22.43 17.47
N VAL A 384 -35.71 21.25 17.16
CA VAL A 384 -34.62 21.08 16.18
C VAL A 384 -35.21 21.20 14.77
N GLU A 385 -34.66 22.11 13.98
CA GLU A 385 -35.07 22.36 12.58
C GLU A 385 -33.81 22.42 11.71
N GLU A 386 -33.66 21.47 10.78
CA GLU A 386 -32.62 21.48 9.77
C GLU A 386 -33.10 22.25 8.53
N ILE A 387 -32.39 23.32 8.16
CA ILE A 387 -32.72 24.19 7.01
C ILE A 387 -31.77 23.84 5.88
N ALA A 388 -32.27 23.14 4.87
CA ALA A 388 -31.46 22.67 3.74
C ALA A 388 -30.65 23.78 3.11
N GLY A 389 -29.32 23.56 3.00
CA GLY A 389 -28.36 24.50 2.42
C GLY A 389 -28.02 25.73 3.28
N HIS A 390 -28.50 25.81 4.51
CA HIS A 390 -28.25 26.90 5.47
C HIS A 390 -27.57 26.42 6.74
N GLY A 391 -28.11 25.38 7.40
CA GLY A 391 -27.61 24.87 8.67
C GLY A 391 -28.75 24.34 9.54
N ILE A 392 -28.52 24.31 10.85
CA ILE A 392 -29.44 23.76 11.84
C ILE A 392 -29.78 24.81 12.90
N ARG A 393 -31.02 24.80 13.35
CA ARG A 393 -31.54 25.65 14.42
C ARG A 393 -32.11 24.77 15.51
N ALA A 394 -31.81 25.09 16.76
CA ALA A 394 -32.42 24.38 17.89
C ALA A 394 -32.52 25.28 19.13
N LYS A 395 -33.40 24.91 20.04
CA LYS A 395 -33.51 25.54 21.35
C LYS A 395 -32.75 24.70 22.36
N VAL A 396 -31.71 25.30 22.92
CA VAL A 396 -30.83 24.67 23.93
C VAL A 396 -31.22 25.20 25.30
N LYS A 397 -31.53 24.29 26.22
CA LYS A 397 -31.76 24.60 27.63
C LYS A 397 -30.56 24.14 28.43
N MET A 398 -29.81 25.07 28.99
CA MET A 398 -28.65 24.81 29.80
C MET A 398 -29.03 24.31 31.22
N PHE A 399 -28.10 23.67 31.89
CA PHE A 399 -28.27 23.17 33.26
C PHE A 399 -28.71 24.26 34.28
N ASN A 400 -28.30 25.52 34.07
CA ASN A 400 -28.75 26.67 34.87
C ASN A 400 -30.19 27.11 34.62
N GLY A 401 -30.92 26.44 33.72
CA GLY A 401 -32.31 26.73 33.34
C GLY A 401 -32.47 27.82 32.29
N GLN A 402 -31.39 28.41 31.80
CA GLN A 402 -31.42 29.37 30.68
C GLN A 402 -31.74 28.63 29.38
N CYS A 403 -32.67 29.21 28.60
CA CYS A 403 -33.02 28.67 27.29
C CYS A 403 -32.66 29.69 26.22
N SER A 404 -31.89 29.26 25.22
CA SER A 404 -31.49 30.11 24.10
C SER A 404 -31.78 29.42 22.77
N MET A 405 -32.14 30.21 21.77
CA MET A 405 -32.27 29.74 20.39
C MET A 405 -30.93 29.83 19.72
N VAL A 406 -30.35 28.68 19.36
CA VAL A 406 -29.04 28.59 18.75
C VAL A 406 -29.18 28.24 17.27
N ASN A 407 -28.53 29.01 16.40
CA ASN A 407 -28.49 28.80 14.97
C ASN A 407 -27.03 28.51 14.58
N VAL A 408 -26.80 27.35 13.96
CA VAL A 408 -25.47 26.92 13.52
C VAL A 408 -25.52 26.68 12.01
N GLY A 409 -24.65 27.32 11.24
CA GLY A 409 -24.69 27.16 9.79
C GLY A 409 -23.74 28.10 9.03
N ASN A 410 -23.98 28.22 7.73
CA ASN A 410 -23.20 29.07 6.84
C ASN A 410 -23.68 30.53 6.84
N THR A 411 -23.04 31.37 6.02
CA THR A 411 -23.39 32.80 5.88
C THR A 411 -24.85 33.03 5.50
N LYS A 412 -25.46 32.13 4.68
CA LYS A 412 -26.86 32.24 4.29
C LYS A 412 -27.82 32.08 5.48
N MET A 413 -27.44 31.25 6.47
CA MET A 413 -28.18 31.11 7.71
C MET A 413 -28.15 32.42 8.50
N MET A 414 -26.98 33.06 8.60
CA MET A 414 -26.83 34.34 9.29
C MET A 414 -27.61 35.46 8.60
N ASP A 415 -27.59 35.51 7.28
CA ASP A 415 -28.37 36.47 6.49
C ASP A 415 -29.89 36.27 6.69
N ALA A 416 -30.35 35.02 6.72
CA ALA A 416 -31.77 34.69 6.88
C ALA A 416 -32.34 35.09 8.25
N ILE A 417 -31.50 35.08 9.30
CA ILE A 417 -31.90 35.53 10.66
C ILE A 417 -31.57 37.00 10.93
N GLY A 418 -30.88 37.69 9.98
CA GLY A 418 -30.47 39.07 10.11
C GLY A 418 -29.30 39.33 11.08
N ALA A 419 -28.53 38.30 11.41
CA ALA A 419 -27.35 38.41 12.27
C ALA A 419 -26.17 39.02 11.50
N LYS A 420 -25.50 40.00 12.10
CA LYS A 420 -24.34 40.69 11.49
C LYS A 420 -23.09 39.85 11.67
N TRP A 421 -22.80 38.98 10.74
CA TRP A 421 -21.58 38.17 10.70
C TRP A 421 -20.40 38.92 10.07
N HIS A 422 -19.18 38.43 10.29
CA HIS A 422 -17.97 38.93 9.63
C HIS A 422 -17.17 37.75 9.02
N ASP A 423 -16.40 38.04 7.98
CA ASP A 423 -15.50 37.06 7.38
C ASP A 423 -14.36 36.70 8.33
N CYS A 424 -13.93 35.46 8.23
CA CYS A 424 -12.74 34.96 8.94
C CYS A 424 -11.59 34.84 7.96
N HIS A 425 -10.38 35.24 8.39
CA HIS A 425 -9.15 35.12 7.61
C HIS A 425 -8.51 33.73 7.70
N HIS A 426 -8.99 32.87 8.59
CA HIS A 426 -8.53 31.48 8.67
C HIS A 426 -9.04 30.66 7.50
N VAL A 427 -8.15 29.83 6.96
CA VAL A 427 -8.45 28.95 5.84
C VAL A 427 -9.17 27.71 6.35
N GLY A 428 -10.41 27.48 5.92
CA GLY A 428 -11.20 26.31 6.32
C GLY A 428 -12.68 26.42 6.00
N THR A 429 -13.44 25.46 6.49
CA THR A 429 -14.90 25.51 6.50
C THR A 429 -15.33 26.30 7.73
N ILE A 430 -15.92 27.46 7.48
CA ILE A 430 -16.38 28.36 8.54
C ILE A 430 -17.83 28.06 8.88
N ILE A 431 -18.10 27.78 10.13
CA ILE A 431 -19.43 27.58 10.69
C ILE A 431 -19.72 28.77 11.61
N HIS A 432 -20.72 29.53 11.24
CA HIS A 432 -21.18 30.66 12.01
C HIS A 432 -22.22 30.21 13.05
N VAL A 433 -22.17 30.82 14.23
CA VAL A 433 -23.07 30.55 15.34
C VAL A 433 -23.74 31.85 15.76
N ALA A 434 -25.06 31.82 15.89
CA ALA A 434 -25.84 32.92 16.44
C ALA A 434 -26.73 32.42 17.60
N ILE A 435 -26.82 33.20 18.68
CA ILE A 435 -27.58 32.92 19.88
C ILE A 435 -28.67 34.01 20.02
N ASP A 436 -29.92 33.59 20.11
CA ASP A 436 -31.10 34.48 20.24
C ASP A 436 -31.17 35.58 19.13
N GLY A 437 -30.67 35.25 17.93
CA GLY A 437 -30.62 36.14 16.77
C GLY A 437 -29.40 37.09 16.71
N GLU A 438 -28.55 37.07 17.72
CA GLU A 438 -27.31 37.85 17.71
C GLU A 438 -26.13 36.98 17.32
N TYR A 439 -25.19 37.49 16.52
CA TYR A 439 -24.00 36.78 16.11
C TYR A 439 -23.08 36.53 17.30
N ALA A 440 -22.80 35.27 17.59
CA ALA A 440 -22.00 34.83 18.73
C ALA A 440 -20.54 34.50 18.37
N GLY A 441 -20.27 34.19 17.11
CA GLY A 441 -18.93 33.86 16.63
C GLY A 441 -18.94 32.82 15.53
N HIS A 442 -17.77 32.25 15.25
CA HIS A 442 -17.63 31.20 14.25
C HIS A 442 -16.58 30.15 14.67
N ILE A 443 -16.74 28.96 14.09
CA ILE A 443 -15.88 27.82 14.30
C ILE A 443 -15.26 27.46 12.95
N VAL A 444 -13.93 27.30 12.93
CA VAL A 444 -13.17 26.89 11.75
C VAL A 444 -12.91 25.39 11.83
N ILE A 445 -13.31 24.69 10.79
CA ILE A 445 -13.16 23.24 10.70
C ILE A 445 -12.34 22.91 9.47
N ASN A 446 -11.29 22.09 9.67
CA ASN A 446 -10.42 21.62 8.61
C ASN A 446 -10.25 20.11 8.65
N ASP A 447 -9.91 19.54 7.48
CA ASP A 447 -9.48 18.16 7.35
C ASP A 447 -8.03 18.03 7.85
N GLN A 448 -7.79 17.12 8.80
CA GLN A 448 -6.50 16.97 9.46
C GLN A 448 -5.45 16.40 8.54
N ILE A 449 -4.31 17.09 8.40
CA ILE A 449 -3.13 16.59 7.67
C ILE A 449 -2.52 15.43 8.48
N LYS A 450 -2.22 14.31 7.79
CA LYS A 450 -1.53 13.17 8.43
C LYS A 450 -0.13 13.57 8.88
N SER A 451 0.25 13.14 10.07
CA SER A 451 1.50 13.54 10.72
C SER A 451 2.76 13.23 9.93
N ASP A 452 2.73 12.19 9.07
CA ASP A 452 3.86 11.76 8.25
C ASP A 452 3.82 12.29 6.79
N SER A 453 2.79 13.07 6.40
CA SER A 453 2.66 13.59 5.03
C SER A 453 3.80 14.53 4.63
N ALA A 454 4.22 15.43 5.52
CA ALA A 454 5.34 16.33 5.25
C ALA A 454 6.67 15.57 5.10
N GLU A 455 6.92 14.58 5.96
CA GLU A 455 8.09 13.70 5.86
C GLU A 455 8.05 12.89 4.55
N ALA A 456 6.89 12.39 4.16
CA ALA A 456 6.71 11.65 2.91
C ALA A 456 7.09 12.50 1.69
N ILE A 457 6.63 13.74 1.62
CA ILE A 457 6.98 14.67 0.52
C ILE A 457 8.48 14.99 0.50
N ALA A 458 9.08 15.25 1.67
CA ALA A 458 10.51 15.49 1.78
C ALA A 458 11.33 14.27 1.34
N ALA A 459 10.93 13.05 1.76
CA ALA A 459 11.57 11.81 1.39
C ALA A 459 11.47 11.54 -0.13
N LEU A 460 10.35 11.84 -0.77
CA LEU A 460 10.18 11.73 -2.22
C LEU A 460 11.13 12.68 -2.98
N LYS A 461 11.23 13.93 -2.54
CA LYS A 461 12.18 14.90 -3.10
C LYS A 461 13.63 14.43 -2.95
N PHE A 462 13.99 13.91 -1.77
CA PHE A 462 15.31 13.33 -1.53
C PHE A 462 15.62 12.13 -2.44
N LEU A 463 14.63 11.32 -2.77
CA LEU A 463 14.74 10.24 -3.75
C LEU A 463 14.85 10.74 -5.21
N GLY A 464 14.76 12.04 -5.46
CA GLY A 464 14.84 12.63 -6.80
C GLY A 464 13.54 12.52 -7.60
N VAL A 465 12.40 12.48 -6.91
CA VAL A 465 11.09 12.76 -7.52
C VAL A 465 11.06 14.25 -7.85
N SER A 466 10.88 14.58 -9.13
CA SER A 466 11.01 15.96 -9.62
C SER A 466 9.77 16.80 -9.36
N ARG A 467 8.58 16.16 -9.36
CA ARG A 467 7.30 16.84 -9.19
C ARG A 467 6.44 16.09 -8.18
N THR A 468 5.92 16.82 -7.20
CA THR A 468 4.91 16.39 -6.23
C THR A 468 3.71 17.30 -6.39
N VAL A 469 2.59 16.77 -6.89
CA VAL A 469 1.40 17.51 -7.28
C VAL A 469 0.23 17.08 -6.41
N MET A 470 -0.62 18.01 -5.99
CA MET A 470 -1.87 17.70 -5.30
C MET A 470 -3.07 18.06 -6.18
N LEU A 471 -4.04 17.15 -6.27
CA LEU A 471 -5.33 17.39 -6.92
C LEU A 471 -6.42 17.35 -5.86
N THR A 472 -7.31 18.35 -5.85
CA THR A 472 -8.42 18.41 -4.90
C THR A 472 -9.65 19.10 -5.50
N GLY A 473 -10.83 18.72 -5.01
CA GLY A 473 -12.08 19.43 -5.28
C GLY A 473 -12.33 20.65 -4.38
N ASP A 474 -11.45 20.87 -3.38
CA ASP A 474 -11.58 21.98 -2.44
C ASP A 474 -11.31 23.34 -3.09
N ARG A 475 -11.67 24.39 -2.36
CA ARG A 475 -11.38 25.77 -2.74
C ARG A 475 -9.87 26.02 -2.80
N LYS A 476 -9.50 26.98 -3.63
CA LYS A 476 -8.10 27.31 -3.91
C LYS A 476 -7.32 27.68 -2.64
N GLU A 477 -7.93 28.43 -1.71
CA GLU A 477 -7.31 28.89 -0.47
C GLU A 477 -6.91 27.71 0.44
N VAL A 478 -7.80 26.71 0.59
CA VAL A 478 -7.56 25.48 1.37
C VAL A 478 -6.44 24.65 0.72
N ALA A 479 -6.48 24.52 -0.60
CA ALA A 479 -5.48 23.79 -1.36
C ALA A 479 -4.10 24.43 -1.25
N ASP A 480 -4.03 25.76 -1.33
CA ASP A 480 -2.78 26.53 -1.19
C ASP A 480 -2.15 26.34 0.19
N HIS A 481 -2.97 26.45 1.23
CA HIS A 481 -2.53 26.24 2.61
C HIS A 481 -1.92 24.85 2.82
N VAL A 482 -2.62 23.79 2.40
CA VAL A 482 -2.14 22.41 2.51
C VAL A 482 -0.87 22.20 1.69
N ALA A 483 -0.84 22.71 0.44
CA ALA A 483 0.31 22.56 -0.45
C ALA A 483 1.56 23.24 0.11
N THR A 484 1.41 24.43 0.66
CA THR A 484 2.49 25.20 1.29
C THR A 484 3.00 24.52 2.55
N THR A 485 2.08 24.09 3.43
CA THR A 485 2.43 23.38 4.68
C THR A 485 3.20 22.10 4.41
N LEU A 486 2.82 21.32 3.39
CA LEU A 486 3.48 20.08 3.02
C LEU A 486 4.70 20.31 2.10
N GLY A 487 4.89 21.52 1.60
CA GLY A 487 5.95 21.84 0.67
C GLY A 487 5.82 21.13 -0.67
N LEU A 488 4.61 20.96 -1.20
CA LEU A 488 4.37 20.40 -2.52
C LEU A 488 4.93 21.29 -3.64
N SER A 489 5.21 20.71 -4.81
CA SER A 489 5.72 21.50 -5.95
C SER A 489 4.61 22.23 -6.69
N GLU A 490 3.39 21.68 -6.67
CA GLU A 490 2.27 22.17 -7.47
C GLU A 490 0.95 21.67 -6.86
N TYR A 491 -0.13 22.42 -7.04
CA TYR A 491 -1.48 21.97 -6.67
C TYR A 491 -2.53 22.47 -7.68
N HIS A 492 -3.62 21.72 -7.81
CA HIS A 492 -4.79 22.09 -8.60
C HIS A 492 -6.04 21.89 -7.74
N ALA A 493 -6.82 22.96 -7.62
CA ALA A 493 -8.01 23.04 -6.79
C ALA A 493 -9.29 23.05 -7.62
N GLU A 494 -10.44 22.90 -6.98
CA GLU A 494 -11.78 22.98 -7.58
C GLU A 494 -12.01 21.99 -8.73
N LEU A 495 -11.34 20.83 -8.69
CA LEU A 495 -11.41 19.81 -9.73
C LEU A 495 -12.59 18.87 -9.51
N LEU A 496 -13.32 18.60 -10.59
CA LEU A 496 -14.25 17.48 -10.64
C LEU A 496 -13.49 16.15 -10.87
N PRO A 497 -14.06 14.99 -10.55
CA PRO A 497 -13.41 13.69 -10.78
C PRO A 497 -12.93 13.48 -12.24
N ALA A 498 -13.70 13.97 -13.22
CA ALA A 498 -13.31 13.91 -14.63
C ALA A 498 -12.10 14.78 -14.98
N ASP A 499 -11.94 15.92 -14.30
CA ASP A 499 -10.81 16.83 -14.51
C ASP A 499 -9.51 16.21 -13.98
N LYS A 500 -9.58 15.47 -12.87
CA LYS A 500 -8.43 14.73 -12.33
C LYS A 500 -7.91 13.69 -13.34
N VAL A 501 -8.81 12.94 -13.99
CA VAL A 501 -8.44 11.96 -15.04
C VAL A 501 -7.77 12.67 -16.20
N LYS A 502 -8.38 13.77 -16.68
CA LYS A 502 -7.83 14.55 -17.77
C LYS A 502 -6.45 15.12 -17.45
N PHE A 503 -6.23 15.56 -16.21
CA PHE A 503 -4.93 16.06 -15.77
C PHE A 503 -3.83 14.99 -15.89
N ILE A 504 -4.12 13.74 -15.48
CA ILE A 504 -3.18 12.62 -15.64
C ILE A 504 -2.90 12.35 -17.12
N ASP A 505 -3.94 12.35 -17.97
CA ASP A 505 -3.78 12.18 -19.43
C ASP A 505 -2.90 13.29 -20.04
N ASP A 506 -3.14 14.53 -19.66
CA ASP A 506 -2.38 15.67 -20.17
C ASP A 506 -0.91 15.61 -19.72
N LEU A 507 -0.61 15.19 -18.48
CA LEU A 507 0.76 14.95 -18.01
C LEU A 507 1.48 13.90 -18.86
N GLN A 508 0.84 12.77 -19.13
CA GLN A 508 1.42 11.69 -19.93
C GLN A 508 1.64 12.12 -21.39
N ILE A 509 0.72 12.90 -21.96
CA ILE A 509 0.82 13.43 -23.34
C ILE A 509 1.92 14.49 -23.45
N TYR A 510 2.05 15.36 -22.44
CA TYR A 510 3.07 16.41 -22.40
C TYR A 510 4.48 15.79 -22.42
N ASP A 511 4.69 14.76 -21.61
CA ASP A 511 5.96 14.03 -21.57
C ASP A 511 6.27 13.32 -22.89
N LEU A 512 5.26 12.78 -23.57
CA LEU A 512 5.41 12.20 -24.91
C LEU A 512 5.80 13.24 -25.95
N ARG A 513 5.22 14.45 -25.92
CA ARG A 513 5.53 15.55 -26.85
C ARG A 513 6.92 16.11 -26.63
N LEU A 514 7.36 16.29 -25.38
CA LEU A 514 8.73 16.74 -25.08
C LEU A 514 9.76 15.73 -25.61
N ASN A 515 9.52 14.45 -25.41
CA ASN A 515 10.39 13.38 -25.91
C ASN A 515 10.47 13.34 -27.46
N THR A 516 9.38 13.69 -28.17
CA THR A 516 9.37 13.76 -29.64
C THR A 516 10.01 15.02 -30.17
N LEU A 517 9.76 16.18 -29.56
CA LEU A 517 10.35 17.47 -29.96
C LEU A 517 11.87 17.52 -29.70
N GLU A 518 12.34 16.92 -28.62
CA GLU A 518 13.78 16.80 -28.34
C GLU A 518 14.47 15.83 -29.31
N ALA A 519 13.80 14.75 -29.74
CA ALA A 519 14.34 13.81 -30.73
C ALA A 519 14.54 14.48 -32.11
N ASP A 520 13.67 15.40 -32.50
CA ASP A 520 13.79 16.13 -33.77
C ASP A 520 14.81 17.28 -33.72
N SER A 521 15.02 17.90 -32.56
CA SER A 521 16.02 18.97 -32.39
C SER A 521 17.45 18.50 -32.22
N VAL A 522 17.67 17.25 -31.80
CA VAL A 522 19.01 16.66 -31.50
C VAL A 522 19.76 16.16 -32.73
N ARG A 523 19.18 16.23 -33.94
CA ARG A 523 19.93 15.94 -35.17
C ARG A 523 21.06 16.94 -35.49
N SER A 524 21.19 18.05 -34.76
CA SER A 524 22.17 19.11 -35.07
C SER A 524 23.25 19.37 -34.02
N GLN A 525 23.29 18.73 -32.85
CA GLN A 525 24.38 18.98 -31.89
C GLN A 525 24.71 17.72 -31.06
N ILE A 526 25.79 17.06 -31.45
CA ILE A 526 26.47 16.02 -30.67
C ILE A 526 27.22 16.70 -29.50
N VAL A 527 26.60 16.85 -28.34
CA VAL A 527 27.32 17.09 -27.07
C VAL A 527 26.55 16.48 -25.92
N ASN A 528 27.15 15.42 -25.33
CA ASN A 528 27.02 14.98 -23.93
C ASN A 528 25.62 14.96 -23.27
N ARG A 529 24.70 14.08 -23.68
CA ARG A 529 23.46 13.85 -22.96
C ARG A 529 23.22 12.38 -22.64
N LYS A 530 23.63 11.96 -21.45
CA LYS A 530 23.25 10.67 -20.84
C LYS A 530 21.83 10.66 -20.22
N SER A 531 21.03 11.72 -20.38
CA SER A 531 19.75 11.90 -19.67
C SER A 531 18.47 11.96 -20.53
N VAL A 532 18.54 11.87 -21.86
CA VAL A 532 17.44 12.31 -22.77
C VAL A 532 16.46 11.20 -23.20
N ASN A 533 16.51 10.00 -22.68
CA ASN A 533 15.56 8.93 -23.09
C ASN A 533 14.90 8.25 -21.89
N ARG A 534 14.50 9.01 -20.84
CA ARG A 534 13.65 8.49 -19.78
C ARG A 534 12.22 8.96 -20.03
N LYS A 535 11.34 8.04 -20.45
CA LYS A 535 9.90 8.22 -20.32
C LYS A 535 9.64 8.50 -18.83
N SER A 536 9.17 9.70 -18.53
CA SER A 536 8.67 10.10 -17.22
C SER A 536 7.55 9.13 -16.81
N SER A 537 7.52 8.69 -15.58
CA SER A 537 6.48 7.81 -15.07
C SER A 537 5.71 8.52 -13.97
N VAL A 538 4.39 8.60 -14.15
CA VAL A 538 3.46 9.26 -13.24
C VAL A 538 2.86 8.23 -12.30
N ALA A 539 3.05 8.43 -11.00
CA ALA A 539 2.32 7.72 -9.96
C ALA A 539 1.14 8.57 -9.48
N PHE A 540 -0.05 8.00 -9.37
CA PHE A 540 -1.18 8.63 -8.69
C PHE A 540 -1.44 7.92 -7.37
N VAL A 541 -1.67 8.69 -6.31
CA VAL A 541 -1.93 8.21 -4.96
C VAL A 541 -3.30 8.71 -4.51
N GLY A 542 -4.18 7.79 -4.11
CA GLY A 542 -5.55 8.12 -3.68
C GLY A 542 -6.09 7.09 -2.68
N ASP A 543 -7.22 7.39 -2.04
CA ASP A 543 -7.93 6.47 -1.14
C ASP A 543 -8.77 5.43 -1.90
N GLY A 544 -9.02 5.67 -3.18
CA GLY A 544 -9.57 4.74 -4.16
C GLY A 544 -11.07 4.64 -4.25
N ILE A 545 -11.87 5.20 -3.37
CA ILE A 545 -13.34 5.11 -3.46
C ILE A 545 -13.83 5.96 -4.65
N ASN A 546 -13.39 7.21 -4.72
CA ASN A 546 -13.77 8.14 -5.78
C ASN A 546 -12.73 8.22 -6.91
N ASP A 547 -11.51 7.81 -6.65
CA ASP A 547 -10.35 7.98 -7.53
C ASP A 547 -10.00 6.72 -8.33
N ALA A 548 -10.79 5.65 -8.26
CA ALA A 548 -10.56 4.41 -9.02
C ALA A 548 -10.28 4.64 -10.52
N PRO A 549 -11.00 5.53 -11.24
CA PRO A 549 -10.69 5.84 -12.64
C PRO A 549 -9.32 6.51 -12.82
N VAL A 550 -8.90 7.33 -11.87
CA VAL A 550 -7.61 8.05 -11.89
C VAL A 550 -6.46 7.09 -11.60
N LEU A 551 -6.64 6.22 -10.58
CA LEU A 551 -5.70 5.14 -10.23
C LEU A 551 -5.41 4.22 -11.42
N ALA A 552 -6.47 3.79 -12.12
CA ALA A 552 -6.35 2.92 -13.30
C ALA A 552 -5.69 3.61 -14.50
N ARG A 553 -5.71 4.95 -14.56
CA ARG A 553 -5.20 5.74 -15.69
C ARG A 553 -3.73 6.09 -15.55
N ALA A 554 -3.21 6.26 -14.35
CA ALA A 554 -1.81 6.54 -14.09
C ALA A 554 -0.88 5.41 -14.59
N ASP A 555 0.43 5.70 -14.79
CA ASP A 555 1.41 4.65 -15.11
C ASP A 555 1.53 3.64 -13.95
N VAL A 556 1.33 4.10 -12.72
CA VAL A 556 1.14 3.26 -11.53
C VAL A 556 0.17 3.94 -10.55
N GLY A 557 -0.93 3.25 -10.25
CA GLY A 557 -1.90 3.65 -9.24
C GLY A 557 -1.52 3.08 -7.86
N ILE A 558 -1.48 3.94 -6.84
CA ILE A 558 -1.16 3.58 -5.46
C ILE A 558 -2.37 3.88 -4.59
N ALA A 559 -2.99 2.85 -4.01
CA ALA A 559 -4.10 3.02 -3.07
C ALA A 559 -3.58 3.11 -1.63
N MET A 560 -4.16 4.04 -0.87
CA MET A 560 -3.93 4.25 0.56
C MET A 560 -4.92 3.44 1.40
N GLY A 561 -4.51 2.99 2.59
CA GLY A 561 -5.41 2.41 3.58
C GLY A 561 -6.16 1.18 3.09
N GLY A 562 -5.47 0.18 2.52
CA GLY A 562 -6.03 -0.97 1.82
C GLY A 562 -7.04 -1.85 2.58
N LEU A 563 -7.36 -1.51 3.81
CA LEU A 563 -8.26 -2.28 4.68
C LEU A 563 -9.72 -1.81 4.61
N GLY A 564 -10.01 -0.66 3.95
CA GLY A 564 -11.35 -0.05 3.93
C GLY A 564 -12.07 -0.04 2.58
N SER A 565 -11.36 -0.10 1.44
CA SER A 565 -11.99 0.04 0.12
C SER A 565 -11.62 -1.08 -0.84
N ASP A 566 -12.57 -2.00 -1.06
CA ASP A 566 -12.42 -3.08 -2.04
C ASP A 566 -12.19 -2.53 -3.47
N ALA A 567 -12.88 -1.43 -3.81
CA ALA A 567 -12.74 -0.78 -5.11
C ALA A 567 -11.34 -0.19 -5.32
N ALA A 568 -10.73 0.37 -4.27
CA ALA A 568 -9.37 0.86 -4.30
C ALA A 568 -8.35 -0.26 -4.52
N ILE A 569 -8.52 -1.34 -3.74
CA ILE A 569 -7.68 -2.53 -3.87
C ILE A 569 -7.76 -3.07 -5.30
N GLU A 570 -8.94 -3.12 -5.92
CA GLU A 570 -9.11 -3.65 -7.27
C GLU A 570 -8.48 -2.74 -8.35
N ALA A 571 -8.67 -1.43 -8.24
CA ALA A 571 -8.24 -0.46 -9.24
C ALA A 571 -6.74 -0.14 -9.21
N ALA A 572 -6.10 -0.18 -8.03
CA ALA A 572 -4.70 0.19 -7.87
C ALA A 572 -3.73 -0.92 -8.29
N ASP A 573 -2.52 -0.56 -8.66
CA ASP A 573 -1.40 -1.44 -8.98
C ASP A 573 -0.53 -1.76 -7.75
N VAL A 574 -0.52 -0.83 -6.81
CA VAL A 574 0.17 -0.91 -5.52
C VAL A 574 -0.81 -0.53 -4.42
N VAL A 575 -0.83 -1.30 -3.34
CA VAL A 575 -1.69 -1.04 -2.19
C VAL A 575 -0.83 -0.87 -0.94
N LEU A 576 -0.99 0.24 -0.25
CA LEU A 576 -0.41 0.47 1.07
C LEU A 576 -1.40 0.00 2.12
N MET A 577 -1.00 -1.00 2.93
CA MET A 577 -1.90 -1.65 3.89
C MET A 577 -2.20 -0.78 5.10
N ASP A 578 -1.26 0.07 5.48
CA ASP A 578 -1.42 1.11 6.47
C ASP A 578 -1.70 2.46 5.78
N ASP A 579 -2.31 3.35 6.50
CA ASP A 579 -2.72 4.66 5.98
C ASP A 579 -1.59 5.71 6.09
N LYS A 580 -0.33 5.31 5.72
CA LYS A 580 0.89 6.14 5.86
C LYS A 580 1.48 6.58 4.53
N PRO A 581 1.40 7.86 4.18
CA PRO A 581 2.07 8.43 2.99
C PRO A 581 3.58 8.17 2.92
N SER A 582 4.28 8.05 4.04
CA SER A 582 5.72 7.76 4.10
C SER A 582 6.11 6.44 3.42
N LYS A 583 5.19 5.47 3.34
CA LYS A 583 5.39 4.18 2.64
C LYS A 583 5.57 4.32 1.13
N ILE A 584 5.10 5.41 0.51
CA ILE A 584 5.28 5.67 -0.92
C ILE A 584 6.76 5.80 -1.26
N ALA A 585 7.49 6.60 -0.47
CA ALA A 585 8.93 6.76 -0.64
C ALA A 585 9.68 5.43 -0.42
N LEU A 586 9.22 4.62 0.54
CA LEU A 586 9.77 3.29 0.79
C LEU A 586 9.51 2.35 -0.39
N ALA A 587 8.30 2.35 -0.99
CA ALA A 587 7.95 1.55 -2.16
C ALA A 587 8.88 1.87 -3.36
N ILE A 588 9.09 3.15 -3.66
CA ILE A 588 10.01 3.60 -4.72
C ILE A 588 11.45 3.17 -4.42
N ARG A 589 11.90 3.25 -3.19
CA ARG A 589 13.25 2.82 -2.77
C ARG A 589 13.46 1.33 -2.97
N ILE A 590 12.49 0.51 -2.55
CA ILE A 590 12.51 -0.95 -2.72
C ILE A 590 12.54 -1.28 -4.22
N ALA A 591 11.68 -0.65 -5.02
CA ALA A 591 11.62 -0.86 -6.46
C ALA A 591 12.95 -0.52 -7.16
N ARG A 592 13.57 0.63 -6.84
CA ARG A 592 14.88 1.04 -7.37
C ARG A 592 15.99 0.07 -6.99
N ARG A 593 16.00 -0.40 -5.74
CA ARG A 593 16.99 -1.39 -5.27
C ARG A 593 16.80 -2.71 -5.99
N THR A 594 15.57 -3.21 -6.13
CA THR A 594 15.24 -4.44 -6.87
C THR A 594 15.74 -4.35 -8.32
N LEU A 595 15.41 -3.26 -9.02
CA LEU A 595 15.84 -3.05 -10.41
C LEU A 595 17.36 -2.92 -10.53
N SER A 596 18.02 -2.31 -9.54
CA SER A 596 19.50 -2.22 -9.51
C SER A 596 20.14 -3.60 -9.38
N ILE A 597 19.62 -4.46 -8.49
CA ILE A 597 20.12 -5.85 -8.32
C ILE A 597 19.88 -6.65 -9.60
N ALA A 598 18.70 -6.54 -10.21
CA ALA A 598 18.41 -7.20 -11.48
C ALA A 598 19.42 -6.78 -12.59
N ARG A 599 19.69 -5.48 -12.73
CA ARG A 599 20.69 -4.97 -13.68
C ARG A 599 22.10 -5.45 -13.39
N GLN A 600 22.49 -5.53 -12.11
CA GLN A 600 23.80 -6.10 -11.70
C GLN A 600 23.91 -7.55 -12.16
N ASN A 601 22.88 -8.37 -11.93
CA ASN A 601 22.85 -9.76 -12.34
C ASN A 601 22.95 -9.90 -13.87
N VAL A 602 22.21 -9.08 -14.63
CA VAL A 602 22.27 -9.06 -16.10
C VAL A 602 23.67 -8.71 -16.58
N ALA A 603 24.25 -7.61 -16.08
CA ALA A 603 25.56 -7.16 -16.50
C ALA A 603 26.68 -8.18 -16.15
N PHE A 604 26.63 -8.74 -14.94
CA PHE A 604 27.59 -9.76 -14.48
C PHE A 604 27.48 -11.03 -15.32
N ALA A 605 26.28 -11.58 -15.51
CA ALA A 605 26.07 -12.80 -16.27
C ALA A 605 26.49 -12.65 -17.74
N ILE A 606 26.14 -11.55 -18.40
CA ILE A 606 26.55 -11.28 -19.79
C ILE A 606 28.06 -11.09 -19.87
N GLY A 607 28.66 -10.33 -18.95
CA GLY A 607 30.09 -10.05 -18.95
C GLY A 607 30.94 -11.31 -18.84
N VAL A 608 30.64 -12.18 -17.87
CA VAL A 608 31.37 -13.46 -17.70
C VAL A 608 31.13 -14.37 -18.91
N LYS A 609 29.91 -14.45 -19.43
CA LYS A 609 29.63 -15.28 -20.62
C LYS A 609 30.41 -14.84 -21.84
N VAL A 610 30.46 -13.56 -22.14
CA VAL A 610 31.23 -13.03 -23.28
C VAL A 610 32.70 -13.36 -23.11
N ALA A 611 33.26 -13.20 -21.90
CA ALA A 611 34.65 -13.55 -21.63
C ALA A 611 34.95 -15.04 -21.88
N VAL A 612 34.09 -15.93 -21.34
CA VAL A 612 34.28 -17.39 -21.52
C VAL A 612 34.06 -17.83 -22.97
N LEU A 613 33.12 -17.23 -23.70
CA LEU A 613 32.93 -17.49 -25.14
C LEU A 613 34.17 -17.11 -25.96
N ILE A 614 34.79 -15.98 -25.66
CA ILE A 614 36.05 -15.58 -26.32
C ILE A 614 37.14 -16.60 -26.02
N LEU A 615 37.32 -17.02 -24.76
CA LEU A 615 38.30 -18.01 -24.37
C LEU A 615 38.05 -19.37 -25.03
N ALA A 616 36.77 -19.77 -25.18
CA ALA A 616 36.38 -21.00 -25.86
C ALA A 616 36.70 -20.94 -27.36
N ALA A 617 36.40 -19.80 -28.02
CA ALA A 617 36.68 -19.61 -29.45
C ALA A 617 38.19 -19.66 -29.75
N VAL A 618 39.04 -19.10 -28.89
CA VAL A 618 40.51 -19.14 -28.99
C VAL A 618 41.06 -20.55 -28.67
N GLY A 619 40.27 -21.41 -28.00
CA GLY A 619 40.66 -22.78 -27.63
C GLY A 619 41.46 -22.87 -26.32
N ILE A 620 41.44 -21.82 -25.51
CA ILE A 620 42.07 -21.79 -24.17
C ILE A 620 41.12 -22.38 -23.10
N ALA A 621 39.79 -22.18 -23.24
CA ALA A 621 38.83 -22.70 -22.30
C ALA A 621 38.70 -24.23 -22.45
N THR A 622 38.63 -24.92 -21.30
CA THR A 622 38.25 -26.32 -21.22
C THR A 622 36.75 -26.46 -20.93
N MET A 623 36.17 -27.62 -21.19
CA MET A 623 34.75 -27.91 -20.86
C MET A 623 34.47 -27.68 -19.37
N TRP A 624 35.40 -28.01 -18.49
CA TRP A 624 35.36 -27.77 -17.05
C TRP A 624 35.20 -26.29 -16.70
N LEU A 625 36.05 -25.45 -17.29
CA LEU A 625 35.97 -24.00 -17.06
C LEU A 625 34.64 -23.43 -17.54
N ALA A 626 34.15 -23.92 -18.67
CA ALA A 626 32.89 -23.49 -19.26
C ALA A 626 31.70 -23.79 -18.35
N VAL A 627 31.59 -25.02 -17.87
CA VAL A 627 30.47 -25.46 -16.99
C VAL A 627 30.61 -24.82 -15.61
N PHE A 628 31.79 -24.78 -15.04
CA PHE A 628 32.04 -24.15 -13.75
C PHE A 628 31.67 -22.65 -13.78
N ALA A 629 32.03 -21.95 -14.85
CA ALA A 629 31.67 -20.55 -15.02
C ALA A 629 30.15 -20.37 -15.14
N ASP A 630 29.45 -21.22 -15.87
CA ASP A 630 27.98 -21.10 -16.05
C ASP A 630 27.22 -21.34 -14.72
N VAL A 631 27.52 -22.44 -14.04
CA VAL A 631 26.92 -22.79 -12.74
C VAL A 631 27.32 -21.78 -11.66
N GLY A 632 28.61 -21.41 -11.60
CA GLY A 632 29.13 -20.44 -10.62
C GLY A 632 28.48 -19.06 -10.78
N VAL A 633 28.31 -18.59 -12.01
CA VAL A 633 27.62 -17.33 -12.30
C VAL A 633 26.15 -17.41 -11.87
N THR A 634 25.49 -18.54 -12.13
CA THR A 634 24.09 -18.76 -11.73
C THR A 634 23.95 -18.70 -10.21
N VAL A 635 24.78 -19.42 -9.46
CA VAL A 635 24.77 -19.41 -7.99
C VAL A 635 25.03 -17.99 -7.44
N LEU A 636 26.03 -17.29 -7.96
CA LEU A 636 26.33 -15.92 -7.52
C LEU A 636 25.22 -14.94 -7.85
N ALA A 637 24.58 -15.06 -9.02
CA ALA A 637 23.46 -14.23 -9.42
C ALA A 637 22.21 -14.49 -8.56
N VAL A 638 21.95 -15.76 -8.19
CA VAL A 638 20.87 -16.16 -7.26
C VAL A 638 21.14 -15.59 -5.87
N LEU A 639 22.35 -15.73 -5.33
CA LEU A 639 22.72 -15.16 -4.03
C LEU A 639 22.58 -13.63 -4.01
N ASN A 640 22.94 -12.96 -5.12
CA ASN A 640 22.73 -11.51 -5.25
C ASN A 640 21.23 -11.16 -5.33
N ALA A 641 20.40 -11.97 -6.04
CA ALA A 641 18.96 -11.79 -6.14
C ALA A 641 18.27 -11.87 -4.77
N MET A 642 18.72 -12.76 -3.88
CA MET A 642 18.19 -12.90 -2.51
C MET A 642 18.38 -11.62 -1.66
N ARG A 643 19.26 -10.70 -2.04
CA ARG A 643 19.39 -9.40 -1.37
C ARG A 643 18.14 -8.50 -1.56
N ALA A 644 17.34 -8.77 -2.58
CA ALA A 644 16.08 -8.05 -2.80
C ALA A 644 15.03 -8.36 -1.73
N LEU A 645 15.07 -9.55 -1.11
CA LEU A 645 14.21 -9.93 0.02
C LEU A 645 14.46 -9.09 1.29
N ARG A 646 15.64 -8.49 1.42
CA ARG A 646 16.06 -7.68 2.57
C ARG A 646 16.02 -6.18 2.25
N ALA A 647 15.31 -5.81 1.21
CA ALA A 647 15.26 -4.44 0.70
C ALA A 647 14.41 -3.51 1.59
#